data_bdd567a19e733385f6d8a271b32e391d
#
_entry.id   bdd567a19e733385f6d8a271b32e391d
#
_cell.length_a   1.000
_cell.length_b   1.000
_cell.length_c   1.000
_cell.angle_alpha   90.00
_cell.angle_beta   90.00
_cell.angle_gamma   90.00
#
_symmetry.space_group_name_H-M   'P 1'
#
loop_
_entity.id
_entity.type
_entity.pdbx_description
1 polymer ?
#
loop_
_entity_poly.entity_id
_entity_poly.type
_entity_poly.pdbx_seq_one_letter_code
_entity_poly.pdbx_strand_id
1 'polypeptide(L)'
;MRLKTFTFVRWTFSLGTILVLLGAHADAAAISSLASRGYAVLPSPQKVTLGTNDFEFTNAWHLELGQGVKPDDIAVQSLKERLQQRLNLTLSKSTGSAGVVRLAVAGNAVTLGDVRNGNKAALADQAYSLQLTPDRVTITGNTPIGLFYGVQTLVQLLKPESGKLFLPAGEIQDWPDLELRVIYWDDAHHLDHLDVLKEALRNASFYKINAVSLKLEGHFQYEHAKPIVEPYALSPAELQELTDYGLKYHVQLIPYLDGPAHVAFILKHPEYAALREYPDSNYEFCSTNPDTYKLLQGMFDDLLAANKGGKYFVLSTDEPYYVGLANNDQCHEADRAKQLGSVGKMFAEFVTKTASYLHDQGRTVIFWGEYPMKPNDLNALPNYMVNGEVYGPEYDPVFKAQGIRQLLFTSTVGWKEYLFPNYYLLPEAEHLPGPAEGTYEPVHQGPGVVKEMSDFISQSPAWQNANLLGSFIAGWADVGLHPETMWLGYATGSAVAWHRDSPDPRGAMNAFYKLFYGPGGTNIGRMYQLMSEQGQFWKESWEVKATSARTPIWGDWNIIYETPRPSEDQTLPLMPVPSSPLLTLGYDWDVQNSRRLTMAGRFLAQNDELLDLIHTNLEQTKFERYNLELYLSIAQLFRQNLQMLLDLQHISAELKQAEAHAGRAEATEAVAALDRALTLAAGIRNQRNEVLQAATDTWYKSWFPRVAEANGRRFLDKVDDVKDHLPVRTVDMTYLIYRELLYPLDDWATKTVAARNEYAAAHHLAAKSFSLDWGTTGSSRD
;
A
#
# COMPACT_ATOMS: atom_id res chain seq x y z
N MET A 1 7.67 -23.81 -36.15
CA MET A 1 8.91 -24.23 -36.83
C MET A 1 9.65 -23.00 -37.34
N ARG A 2 10.85 -22.80 -36.91
CA ARG A 2 11.82 -21.68 -36.99
C ARG A 2 11.79 -20.70 -35.80
N LEU A 3 12.60 -21.06 -34.81
CA LEU A 3 13.15 -20.16 -33.81
C LEU A 3 13.89 -19.00 -34.51
N LYS A 4 13.60 -17.78 -34.11
CA LYS A 4 14.49 -16.63 -34.33
C LYS A 4 15.13 -16.27 -33.00
N THR A 5 16.38 -16.66 -32.88
CA THR A 5 17.32 -16.30 -31.86
C THR A 5 17.52 -14.78 -31.86
N PHE A 6 17.22 -14.09 -30.77
CA PHE A 6 17.66 -12.73 -30.56
C PHE A 6 19.06 -12.75 -29.96
N THR A 7 19.98 -12.17 -30.68
CA THR A 7 21.40 -12.08 -30.36
C THR A 7 21.62 -10.94 -29.37
N PHE A 8 22.03 -11.26 -28.16
CA PHE A 8 22.59 -10.28 -27.23
C PHE A 8 23.92 -9.78 -27.78
N VAL A 9 24.04 -8.50 -28.05
CA VAL A 9 25.31 -7.83 -28.37
C VAL A 9 26.12 -7.70 -27.08
N ARG A 10 27.05 -8.60 -26.89
CA ARG A 10 28.13 -8.47 -25.89
C ARG A 10 29.12 -7.44 -26.43
N TRP A 11 29.24 -6.33 -25.75
CA TRP A 11 30.38 -5.42 -25.90
C TRP A 11 31.56 -5.99 -25.12
N THR A 12 32.52 -6.57 -25.83
CA THR A 12 33.84 -6.89 -25.31
C THR A 12 34.69 -5.64 -25.27
N PHE A 13 34.99 -5.11 -24.12
CA PHE A 13 36.03 -4.12 -23.93
C PHE A 13 37.35 -4.81 -23.71
N SER A 14 38.31 -4.52 -24.61
CA SER A 14 39.71 -4.90 -24.50
C SER A 14 40.38 -4.23 -23.30
N LEU A 15 41.11 -5.01 -22.50
CA LEU A 15 41.94 -4.54 -21.41
C LEU A 15 43.04 -3.59 -21.96
N GLY A 16 42.89 -2.32 -21.62
CA GLY A 16 44.00 -1.39 -21.56
C GLY A 16 44.15 -0.93 -20.12
N THR A 17 45.21 -1.38 -19.46
CA THR A 17 45.51 -1.05 -18.07
C THR A 17 45.89 0.42 -17.96
N ILE A 18 44.94 1.24 -17.49
CA ILE A 18 45.22 2.57 -16.93
C ILE A 18 44.67 2.52 -15.49
N LEU A 19 45.60 2.45 -14.54
CA LEU A 19 45.33 2.65 -13.15
C LEU A 19 44.97 4.15 -12.94
N VAL A 20 43.70 4.48 -13.06
CA VAL A 20 43.16 5.74 -12.53
C VAL A 20 42.51 5.39 -11.22
N LEU A 21 43.13 5.77 -10.13
CA LEU A 21 42.51 5.88 -8.80
C LEU A 21 41.35 6.88 -8.89
N LEU A 22 40.21 6.42 -9.36
CA LEU A 22 38.93 7.10 -9.12
C LEU A 22 38.48 6.70 -7.71
N GLY A 23 38.81 7.54 -6.76
CA GLY A 23 38.10 7.51 -5.48
C GLY A 23 36.60 7.60 -5.77
N ALA A 24 35.90 6.52 -5.49
CA ALA A 24 34.45 6.55 -5.39
C ALA A 24 34.12 7.49 -4.21
N HIS A 25 33.96 8.77 -4.50
CA HIS A 25 33.19 9.63 -3.65
C HIS A 25 31.75 9.13 -3.83
N ALA A 26 31.30 8.25 -2.93
CA ALA A 26 29.89 8.19 -2.63
C ALA A 26 29.56 9.61 -2.17
N ASP A 27 28.84 10.36 -3.00
CA ASP A 27 28.23 11.61 -2.59
C ASP A 27 27.33 11.28 -1.41
N ALA A 28 27.84 11.44 -0.20
CA ALA A 28 27.02 11.47 0.99
C ALA A 28 26.09 12.66 0.77
N ALA A 29 24.80 12.38 0.55
CA ALA A 29 23.78 13.40 0.43
C ALA A 29 24.00 14.42 1.56
N ALA A 30 24.11 15.69 1.22
CA ALA A 30 24.43 16.73 2.19
C ALA A 30 23.33 16.74 3.25
N ILE A 31 23.67 16.37 4.49
CA ILE A 31 22.74 16.41 5.62
C ILE A 31 22.23 17.84 5.72
N SER A 32 20.89 18.02 5.69
CA SER A 32 20.32 19.36 5.79
C SER A 32 20.82 20.04 7.07
N SER A 33 21.08 21.34 7.01
CA SER A 33 21.54 22.09 8.19
C SER A 33 20.57 21.97 9.38
N LEU A 34 19.29 21.72 9.15
CA LEU A 34 18.29 21.42 10.18
C LEU A 34 18.53 20.05 10.82
N ALA A 35 18.72 19.00 10.02
CA ALA A 35 18.94 17.65 10.52
C ALA A 35 20.24 17.54 11.35
N SER A 36 21.33 18.22 10.96
CA SER A 36 22.59 18.23 11.70
C SER A 36 22.47 18.87 13.10
N ARG A 37 21.46 19.74 13.31
CA ARG A 37 21.10 20.35 14.59
C ARG A 37 19.98 19.58 15.33
N GLY A 38 19.59 18.42 14.83
CA GLY A 38 18.59 17.56 15.46
C GLY A 38 17.13 17.89 15.13
N TYR A 39 16.87 18.90 14.30
CA TYR A 39 15.52 19.26 13.84
C TYR A 39 15.01 18.28 12.80
N ALA A 40 13.71 17.97 12.86
CA ALA A 40 13.03 17.12 11.90
C ALA A 40 11.98 17.94 11.15
N VAL A 41 12.08 17.97 9.83
CA VAL A 41 11.07 18.58 8.93
C VAL A 41 10.88 17.69 7.73
N LEU A 42 9.63 17.38 7.42
CA LEU A 42 9.27 16.54 6.27
C LEU A 42 7.97 17.08 5.63
N PRO A 43 8.00 17.53 4.38
CA PRO A 43 9.13 17.65 3.45
C PRO A 43 10.23 18.62 3.89
N SER A 44 11.46 18.34 3.45
CA SER A 44 12.59 19.25 3.61
C SER A 44 12.34 20.57 2.86
N PRO A 45 12.50 21.73 3.47
CA PRO A 45 12.25 23.01 2.80
C PRO A 45 13.26 23.32 1.68
N GLN A 46 12.85 24.11 0.68
CA GLN A 46 13.65 24.48 -0.50
C GLN A 46 14.88 25.34 -0.14
N LYS A 47 14.71 26.33 0.76
CA LYS A 47 15.78 27.21 1.17
C LYS A 47 15.78 27.37 2.69
N VAL A 48 16.94 27.14 3.29
CA VAL A 48 17.15 27.24 4.74
C VAL A 48 18.43 28.02 5.01
N THR A 49 18.31 29.13 5.74
CA THR A 49 19.46 29.92 6.21
C THR A 49 19.38 30.00 7.71
N LEU A 50 20.25 29.26 8.41
CA LEU A 50 20.24 29.23 9.87
C LEU A 50 21.25 30.18 10.47
N GLY A 51 20.86 30.87 11.55
CA GLY A 51 21.74 31.52 12.49
C GLY A 51 22.47 30.50 13.36
N THR A 52 23.36 31.01 14.22
CA THR A 52 24.23 30.19 15.09
C THR A 52 23.51 29.58 16.29
N ASN A 53 22.44 30.22 16.77
CA ASN A 53 21.80 29.91 18.04
C ASN A 53 20.40 29.33 17.84
N ASP A 54 20.01 28.46 18.77
CA ASP A 54 18.63 28.07 19.01
C ASP A 54 18.03 28.95 20.12
N PHE A 55 16.71 29.08 20.13
CA PHE A 55 15.99 29.80 21.17
C PHE A 55 14.81 28.99 21.72
N GLU A 56 14.47 29.23 22.98
CA GLU A 56 13.40 28.54 23.68
C GLU A 56 12.02 29.07 23.24
N PHE A 57 11.11 28.18 22.92
CA PHE A 57 9.72 28.46 22.63
C PHE A 57 8.83 27.98 23.76
N THR A 58 8.01 28.85 24.34
CA THR A 58 7.26 28.57 25.57
C THR A 58 5.78 28.96 25.44
N ASN A 59 4.98 28.58 26.43
CA ASN A 59 3.60 29.03 26.58
C ASN A 59 3.45 30.55 26.86
N ALA A 60 4.54 31.23 27.14
CA ALA A 60 4.57 32.70 27.30
C ALA A 60 4.52 33.44 25.93
N TRP A 61 4.66 32.74 24.80
CA TRP A 61 4.49 33.31 23.47
C TRP A 61 3.01 33.57 23.18
N HIS A 62 2.67 34.63 22.41
CA HIS A 62 1.31 34.91 21.99
C HIS A 62 1.17 34.92 20.46
N LEU A 63 -0.07 34.77 19.99
CA LEU A 63 -0.41 34.78 18.59
C LEU A 63 -0.85 36.19 18.14
N GLU A 64 -0.25 36.69 17.06
CA GLU A 64 -0.61 37.92 16.35
C GLU A 64 -1.14 37.57 14.97
N LEU A 65 -2.34 38.02 14.66
CA LEU A 65 -2.94 37.84 13.32
C LEU A 65 -2.65 39.10 12.49
N GLY A 66 -1.86 38.91 11.44
CA GLY A 66 -1.50 39.95 10.48
C GLY A 66 -2.51 40.08 9.34
N GLN A 67 -2.08 40.78 8.29
CA GLN A 67 -2.90 41.05 7.13
C GLN A 67 -3.41 39.74 6.49
N GLY A 68 -4.69 39.67 6.13
CA GLY A 68 -5.29 38.57 5.40
C GLY A 68 -5.57 37.32 6.23
N VAL A 69 -5.45 37.38 7.58
CA VAL A 69 -5.65 36.21 8.47
C VAL A 69 -6.78 36.51 9.46
N LYS A 70 -7.72 35.56 9.58
CA LYS A 70 -8.84 35.60 10.51
C LYS A 70 -8.68 34.57 11.63
N PRO A 71 -9.34 34.77 12.80
CA PRO A 71 -9.26 33.81 13.91
C PRO A 71 -9.79 32.41 13.62
N ASP A 72 -10.71 32.29 12.64
CA ASP A 72 -11.34 31.06 12.19
C ASP A 72 -10.63 30.38 11.01
N ASP A 73 -9.55 30.97 10.49
CA ASP A 73 -8.75 30.37 9.43
C ASP A 73 -8.13 29.04 9.89
N ILE A 74 -8.11 28.05 9.01
CA ILE A 74 -7.60 26.71 9.32
C ILE A 74 -6.13 26.74 9.75
N ALA A 75 -5.31 27.65 9.23
CA ALA A 75 -3.92 27.83 9.67
C ALA A 75 -3.85 28.18 11.17
N VAL A 76 -4.74 29.06 11.66
CA VAL A 76 -4.83 29.46 13.07
C VAL A 76 -5.32 28.30 13.93
N GLN A 77 -6.38 27.62 13.48
CA GLN A 77 -6.94 26.47 14.20
C GLN A 77 -5.92 25.34 14.28
N SER A 78 -5.30 24.96 13.16
CA SER A 78 -4.31 23.90 13.08
C SER A 78 -3.08 24.18 13.96
N LEU A 79 -2.57 25.42 14.01
CA LEU A 79 -1.49 25.79 14.89
C LEU A 79 -1.84 25.52 16.36
N LYS A 80 -3.00 25.98 16.81
CA LYS A 80 -3.46 25.80 18.20
C LYS A 80 -3.66 24.32 18.54
N GLU A 81 -4.34 23.59 17.66
CA GLU A 81 -4.61 22.17 17.83
C GLU A 81 -3.31 21.33 17.89
N ARG A 82 -2.40 21.54 16.95
CA ARG A 82 -1.13 20.80 16.89
C ARG A 82 -0.21 21.13 18.09
N LEU A 83 -0.12 22.41 18.50
CA LEU A 83 0.62 22.78 19.70
C LEU A 83 0.05 22.10 20.95
N GLN A 84 -1.27 22.09 21.10
CA GLN A 84 -1.93 21.44 22.23
C GLN A 84 -1.79 19.93 22.21
N GLN A 85 -2.09 19.29 21.07
CA GLN A 85 -2.11 17.83 20.97
C GLN A 85 -0.72 17.21 21.01
N ARG A 86 0.24 17.82 20.29
CA ARG A 86 1.59 17.25 20.16
C ARG A 86 2.57 17.68 21.24
N LEU A 87 2.39 18.89 21.80
CA LEU A 87 3.38 19.48 22.69
C LEU A 87 2.78 19.91 24.03
N ASN A 88 1.48 19.68 24.24
CA ASN A 88 0.72 20.13 25.41
C ASN A 88 0.96 21.62 25.71
N LEU A 89 1.01 22.45 24.66
CA LEU A 89 1.33 23.87 24.73
C LEU A 89 0.16 24.72 24.26
N THR A 90 -0.24 25.71 25.05
CA THR A 90 -1.21 26.74 24.72
C THR A 90 -0.52 28.10 24.76
N LEU A 91 -0.65 28.86 23.66
CA LEU A 91 -0.10 30.21 23.57
C LEU A 91 -0.82 31.18 24.51
N SER A 92 -0.06 32.12 25.06
CA SER A 92 -0.57 33.20 25.96
C SER A 92 -1.64 34.05 25.24
N LYS A 93 -2.63 34.50 26.00
CA LYS A 93 -3.59 35.52 25.57
C LYS A 93 -3.10 36.94 25.82
N SER A 94 -2.00 37.12 26.60
CA SER A 94 -1.45 38.41 26.96
C SER A 94 -0.48 38.92 25.90
N THR A 95 -0.59 40.18 25.54
CA THR A 95 0.31 40.88 24.60
C THR A 95 1.64 41.32 25.24
N GLY A 96 1.79 41.22 26.56
CA GLY A 96 3.06 41.52 27.30
C GLY A 96 3.96 40.28 27.45
N SER A 97 3.98 39.40 26.44
CA SER A 97 4.59 38.06 26.44
C SER A 97 6.07 38.04 26.02
N ALA A 98 6.73 36.89 26.25
CA ALA A 98 8.15 36.69 25.95
C ALA A 98 8.45 36.63 24.43
N GLY A 99 7.45 36.41 23.60
CA GLY A 99 7.63 36.35 22.15
C GLY A 99 6.29 36.33 21.36
N VAL A 100 6.38 36.50 20.06
CA VAL A 100 5.23 36.64 19.16
C VAL A 100 5.30 35.59 18.03
N VAL A 101 4.23 34.85 17.82
CA VAL A 101 3.98 34.13 16.56
C VAL A 101 3.05 34.94 15.69
N ARG A 102 3.55 35.51 14.61
CA ARG A 102 2.75 36.29 13.65
C ARG A 102 2.43 35.49 12.43
N LEU A 103 1.16 35.42 12.07
CA LEU A 103 0.64 34.81 10.85
C LEU A 103 0.17 35.90 9.89
N ALA A 104 0.58 35.84 8.62
CA ALA A 104 0.19 36.80 7.59
C ALA A 104 0.03 36.14 6.22
N VAL A 105 -0.81 36.74 5.38
CA VAL A 105 -0.91 36.42 3.95
C VAL A 105 -0.52 37.66 3.15
N ALA A 106 0.46 37.52 2.26
CA ALA A 106 0.91 38.60 1.38
C ALA A 106 1.29 38.01 0.03
N GLY A 107 0.54 38.35 -1.02
CA GLY A 107 0.79 37.87 -2.38
C GLY A 107 2.24 38.19 -2.81
N ASN A 108 2.90 37.19 -3.40
CA ASN A 108 4.30 37.27 -3.85
C ASN A 108 5.35 37.52 -2.73
N ALA A 109 5.04 37.24 -1.47
CA ALA A 109 6.01 37.31 -0.38
C ALA A 109 7.20 36.38 -0.59
N VAL A 110 6.95 35.26 -1.26
CA VAL A 110 7.98 34.30 -1.68
C VAL A 110 8.03 34.21 -3.20
N THR A 111 9.20 34.46 -3.76
CA THR A 111 9.49 34.24 -5.19
C THR A 111 10.06 32.83 -5.35
N LEU A 112 9.45 32.05 -6.24
CA LEU A 112 9.91 30.70 -6.57
C LEU A 112 11.34 30.75 -7.11
N GLY A 113 12.14 29.75 -6.74
CA GLY A 113 13.43 29.51 -7.36
C GLY A 113 13.31 28.94 -8.75
N ASP A 114 14.31 28.18 -9.16
CA ASP A 114 14.27 27.45 -10.42
C ASP A 114 13.32 26.26 -10.30
N VAL A 115 12.13 26.38 -10.90
CA VAL A 115 11.11 25.33 -10.91
C VAL A 115 10.88 24.85 -12.33
N ARG A 116 10.81 23.54 -12.49
CA ARG A 116 10.65 22.89 -13.81
C ARG A 116 9.18 22.70 -14.21
N ASN A 117 8.26 22.73 -13.25
CA ASN A 117 6.82 22.66 -13.52
C ASN A 117 6.33 23.93 -14.21
N GLY A 118 5.57 23.76 -15.31
CA GLY A 118 5.07 24.88 -16.11
C GLY A 118 4.01 25.73 -15.40
N ASN A 119 3.28 25.19 -14.42
CA ASN A 119 2.24 25.91 -13.69
C ASN A 119 2.79 26.62 -12.44
N LYS A 120 3.64 27.62 -12.68
CA LYS A 120 4.28 28.40 -11.61
C LYS A 120 3.29 29.08 -10.66
N ALA A 121 2.11 29.44 -11.14
CA ALA A 121 1.09 30.07 -10.28
C ALA A 121 0.59 29.12 -9.20
N ALA A 122 0.26 27.88 -9.55
CA ALA A 122 -0.19 26.87 -8.58
C ALA A 122 0.90 26.48 -7.55
N LEU A 123 2.18 26.55 -7.94
CA LEU A 123 3.29 26.36 -6.99
C LEU A 123 3.43 27.59 -6.07
N ALA A 124 3.33 28.81 -6.62
CA ALA A 124 3.41 30.04 -5.86
C ALA A 124 2.28 30.15 -4.82
N ASP A 125 1.08 29.67 -5.13
CA ASP A 125 -0.04 29.63 -4.19
C ASP A 125 0.27 28.81 -2.92
N GLN A 126 1.15 27.84 -3.01
CA GLN A 126 1.57 26.96 -1.91
C GLN A 126 2.83 27.46 -1.17
N ALA A 127 3.44 28.55 -1.65
CA ALA A 127 4.69 29.05 -1.13
C ALA A 127 4.53 29.87 0.17
N TYR A 128 5.54 29.80 1.03
CA TYR A 128 5.58 30.50 2.31
C TYR A 128 7.01 30.79 2.76
N SER A 129 7.14 31.71 3.73
CA SER A 129 8.40 31.99 4.43
C SER A 129 8.20 31.94 5.94
N LEU A 130 9.25 31.52 6.66
CA LEU A 130 9.38 31.64 8.10
C LEU A 130 10.60 32.51 8.43
N GLN A 131 10.40 33.52 9.28
CA GLN A 131 11.47 34.24 9.91
C GLN A 131 11.47 33.92 11.41
N LEU A 132 12.58 33.43 11.90
CA LEU A 132 12.73 32.82 13.23
C LEU A 132 13.76 33.62 14.04
N THR A 133 13.28 34.39 15.01
CA THR A 133 14.12 35.16 15.96
C THR A 133 13.72 34.85 17.40
N PRO A 134 14.59 35.11 18.38
CA PRO A 134 14.31 34.78 19.79
C PRO A 134 13.05 35.43 20.38
N ASP A 135 12.59 36.53 19.80
CA ASP A 135 11.44 37.29 20.24
C ASP A 135 10.25 37.23 19.26
N ARG A 136 10.47 36.75 18.03
CA ARG A 136 9.43 36.73 17.00
C ARG A 136 9.59 35.58 16.00
N VAL A 137 8.51 34.88 15.77
CA VAL A 137 8.32 33.95 14.63
C VAL A 137 7.29 34.54 13.69
N THR A 138 7.67 34.84 12.45
CA THR A 138 6.74 35.34 11.45
C THR A 138 6.58 34.30 10.35
N ILE A 139 5.34 33.88 10.08
CA ILE A 139 4.98 33.04 8.96
C ILE A 139 4.19 33.88 7.96
N THR A 140 4.67 33.94 6.71
CA THR A 140 3.98 34.63 5.64
C THR A 140 3.74 33.67 4.48
N GLY A 141 2.48 33.38 4.16
CA GLY A 141 2.09 32.63 2.97
C GLY A 141 1.78 33.56 1.80
N ASN A 142 2.08 33.12 0.57
CA ASN A 142 1.60 33.83 -0.63
C ASN A 142 0.07 33.83 -0.70
N THR A 143 -0.54 32.76 -0.19
CA THR A 143 -1.98 32.55 -0.06
C THR A 143 -2.32 31.92 1.30
N PRO A 144 -3.60 31.76 1.66
CA PRO A 144 -3.98 30.98 2.85
C PRO A 144 -3.44 29.54 2.85
N ILE A 145 -3.30 28.89 1.67
CA ILE A 145 -2.72 27.55 1.53
C ILE A 145 -1.23 27.56 1.92
N GLY A 146 -0.45 28.52 1.38
CA GLY A 146 0.96 28.68 1.73
C GLY A 146 1.15 28.96 3.23
N LEU A 147 0.29 29.82 3.81
CA LEU A 147 0.31 30.07 5.25
C LEU A 147 0.04 28.79 6.05
N PHE A 148 -0.92 27.99 5.66
CA PHE A 148 -1.23 26.71 6.31
C PHE A 148 -0.02 25.77 6.30
N TYR A 149 0.67 25.62 5.15
CA TYR A 149 1.88 24.79 5.06
C TYR A 149 3.04 25.35 5.89
N GLY A 150 3.17 26.67 5.95
CA GLY A 150 4.15 27.31 6.84
C GLY A 150 3.90 26.99 8.32
N VAL A 151 2.63 26.93 8.73
CA VAL A 151 2.25 26.50 10.08
C VAL A 151 2.63 25.03 10.34
N GLN A 152 2.40 24.12 9.38
CA GLN A 152 2.82 22.73 9.55
C GLN A 152 4.35 22.64 9.76
N THR A 153 5.11 23.40 8.97
CA THR A 153 6.57 23.46 9.12
C THR A 153 7.01 24.01 10.47
N LEU A 154 6.37 25.07 10.97
CA LEU A 154 6.67 25.58 12.32
C LEU A 154 6.45 24.52 13.39
N VAL A 155 5.32 23.79 13.34
CA VAL A 155 5.01 22.73 14.31
C VAL A 155 6.05 21.60 14.26
N GLN A 156 6.49 21.22 13.08
CA GLN A 156 7.52 20.19 12.87
C GLN A 156 8.90 20.65 13.40
N LEU A 157 9.22 21.95 13.28
CA LEU A 157 10.47 22.53 13.76
C LEU A 157 10.59 22.60 15.29
N LEU A 158 9.49 22.50 16.03
CA LEU A 158 9.54 22.56 17.49
C LEU A 158 10.22 21.30 18.04
N LYS A 159 11.49 21.45 18.42
CA LYS A 159 12.35 20.37 18.94
C LYS A 159 12.23 20.24 20.45
N PRO A 160 11.69 19.15 20.99
CA PRO A 160 11.76 18.86 22.42
C PRO A 160 13.19 18.45 22.83
N GLU A 161 13.73 19.10 23.84
CA GLU A 161 15.04 18.76 24.39
C GLU A 161 15.07 19.11 25.88
N SER A 162 15.39 18.16 26.74
CA SER A 162 15.49 18.33 28.20
C SER A 162 14.28 19.02 28.85
N GLY A 163 13.07 18.65 28.39
CA GLY A 163 11.80 19.19 28.90
C GLY A 163 11.44 20.61 28.40
N LYS A 164 12.19 21.15 27.46
CA LYS A 164 11.97 22.43 26.80
C LYS A 164 11.74 22.25 25.32
N LEU A 165 11.18 23.29 24.66
CA LEU A 165 11.01 23.34 23.22
C LEU A 165 11.95 24.40 22.63
N PHE A 166 12.62 24.01 21.52
CA PHE A 166 13.57 24.90 20.85
C PHE A 166 13.19 25.09 19.39
N LEU A 167 13.50 26.28 18.87
CA LEU A 167 13.48 26.63 17.44
C LEU A 167 14.87 27.13 17.03
N PRO A 168 15.28 26.90 15.77
CA PRO A 168 16.51 27.48 15.25
C PRO A 168 16.27 28.94 14.88
N ALA A 169 17.21 29.83 15.18
CA ALA A 169 17.18 31.16 14.59
C ALA A 169 17.54 31.10 13.11
N GLY A 170 16.85 31.88 12.26
CA GLY A 170 17.10 31.88 10.82
C GLY A 170 15.91 32.19 9.94
N GLU A 171 16.04 31.86 8.70
CA GLU A 171 15.01 32.04 7.67
C GLU A 171 14.79 30.77 6.86
N ILE A 172 13.53 30.49 6.54
CA ILE A 172 13.10 29.41 5.64
C ILE A 172 12.22 30.02 4.55
N GLN A 173 12.48 29.69 3.30
CA GLN A 173 11.57 29.94 2.18
C GLN A 173 11.29 28.60 1.50
N ASP A 174 10.00 28.33 1.23
CA ASP A 174 9.58 27.01 0.80
C ASP A 174 8.42 27.03 -0.18
N TRP A 175 8.42 26.08 -1.12
CA TRP A 175 7.42 25.86 -2.15
C TRP A 175 7.53 24.45 -2.72
N PRO A 176 6.47 23.85 -3.31
CA PRO A 176 6.57 22.55 -3.93
C PRO A 176 7.19 22.59 -5.33
N ASP A 177 7.84 21.49 -5.76
CA ASP A 177 8.25 21.28 -7.14
C ASP A 177 7.12 20.73 -8.03
N LEU A 178 6.15 20.01 -7.43
CA LEU A 178 4.94 19.53 -8.09
C LEU A 178 3.69 20.06 -7.39
N GLU A 179 2.68 20.44 -8.16
CA GLU A 179 1.48 21.09 -7.61
C GLU A 179 0.51 20.13 -6.92
N LEU A 180 0.46 18.87 -7.35
CA LEU A 180 -0.42 17.83 -6.80
C LEU A 180 0.40 16.67 -6.24
N ARG A 181 0.09 16.25 -5.01
CA ARG A 181 0.71 15.14 -4.30
C ARG A 181 -0.40 14.25 -3.77
N VAL A 182 -0.68 13.19 -4.54
CA VAL A 182 -1.78 12.26 -4.27
C VAL A 182 -1.23 11.05 -3.51
N ILE A 183 -1.94 10.63 -2.48
CA ILE A 183 -1.82 9.28 -1.93
C ILE A 183 -3.10 8.51 -2.21
N TYR A 184 -2.97 7.20 -2.37
CA TYR A 184 -4.09 6.31 -2.57
C TYR A 184 -4.43 5.61 -1.26
N TRP A 185 -5.69 5.72 -0.85
CA TRP A 185 -6.23 5.07 0.33
C TRP A 185 -7.23 4.03 -0.10
N ASP A 186 -6.96 2.77 0.24
CA ASP A 186 -7.70 1.63 -0.25
C ASP A 186 -8.65 1.09 0.82
N ASP A 187 -9.91 1.45 0.71
CA ASP A 187 -11.03 0.94 1.50
C ASP A 187 -11.95 0.00 0.69
N ALA A 188 -11.45 -0.55 -0.41
CA ALA A 188 -12.21 -1.46 -1.26
C ALA A 188 -12.50 -2.80 -0.57
N HIS A 189 -11.49 -3.32 0.12
CA HIS A 189 -11.56 -4.65 0.73
C HIS A 189 -11.86 -4.61 2.23
N HIS A 190 -11.88 -3.45 2.80
CA HIS A 190 -12.29 -3.13 4.17
C HIS A 190 -12.88 -1.72 4.17
N LEU A 191 -13.46 -1.30 5.27
CA LEU A 191 -13.91 0.08 5.44
C LEU A 191 -13.42 0.61 6.77
N ASP A 192 -12.66 1.68 6.74
CA ASP A 192 -12.26 2.43 7.93
C ASP A 192 -13.46 3.18 8.55
N HIS A 193 -13.41 3.37 9.86
CA HIS A 193 -14.34 4.26 10.55
C HIS A 193 -14.15 5.71 10.06
N LEU A 194 -15.22 6.50 10.03
CA LEU A 194 -15.20 7.88 9.49
C LEU A 194 -14.18 8.80 10.21
N ASP A 195 -13.95 8.62 11.50
CA ASP A 195 -12.98 9.37 12.28
C ASP A 195 -11.52 8.99 11.92
N VAL A 196 -11.27 7.74 11.56
CA VAL A 196 -9.98 7.27 11.04
C VAL A 196 -9.68 7.91 9.69
N LEU A 197 -10.64 7.93 8.78
CA LEU A 197 -10.51 8.60 7.47
C LEU A 197 -10.26 10.11 7.62
N LYS A 198 -10.92 10.77 8.58
CA LYS A 198 -10.64 12.18 8.91
C LYS A 198 -9.23 12.39 9.46
N GLU A 199 -8.76 11.47 10.32
CA GLU A 199 -7.38 11.52 10.82
C GLU A 199 -6.38 11.32 9.69
N ALA A 200 -6.65 10.41 8.74
CA ALA A 200 -5.81 10.22 7.55
C ALA A 200 -5.68 11.51 6.73
N LEU A 201 -6.79 12.22 6.48
CA LEU A 201 -6.77 13.53 5.80
C LEU A 201 -5.95 14.57 6.58
N ARG A 202 -6.10 14.60 7.90
CA ARG A 202 -5.34 15.51 8.77
C ARG A 202 -3.85 15.20 8.79
N ASN A 203 -3.48 13.91 8.83
CA ASN A 203 -2.09 13.47 8.76
C ASN A 203 -1.48 13.73 7.37
N ALA A 204 -2.22 13.49 6.29
CA ALA A 204 -1.83 13.88 4.94
C ALA A 204 -1.45 15.37 4.89
N SER A 205 -2.31 16.24 5.41
CA SER A 205 -2.06 17.70 5.44
C SER A 205 -0.80 18.09 6.22
N PHE A 206 -0.47 17.36 7.28
CA PHE A 206 0.72 17.60 8.10
C PHE A 206 2.02 17.38 7.32
N TYR A 207 2.02 16.41 6.39
CA TYR A 207 3.13 16.14 5.48
C TYR A 207 2.99 16.86 4.13
N LYS A 208 2.11 17.87 4.04
CA LYS A 208 1.84 18.67 2.83
C LYS A 208 1.37 17.84 1.64
N ILE A 209 0.79 16.67 1.88
CA ILE A 209 0.01 15.92 0.92
C ILE A 209 -1.30 16.68 0.70
N ASN A 210 -1.70 16.92 -0.55
CA ASN A 210 -2.85 17.77 -0.87
C ASN A 210 -3.97 17.05 -1.62
N ALA A 211 -3.86 15.73 -1.76
CA ALA A 211 -4.95 14.90 -2.27
C ALA A 211 -4.89 13.49 -1.71
N VAL A 212 -6.05 12.91 -1.42
CA VAL A 212 -6.25 11.51 -1.09
C VAL A 212 -7.23 10.93 -2.09
N SER A 213 -6.80 9.93 -2.85
CA SER A 213 -7.66 9.15 -3.72
C SER A 213 -8.22 7.99 -2.91
N LEU A 214 -9.53 7.96 -2.74
CA LEU A 214 -10.23 6.99 -1.89
C LEU A 214 -10.98 5.98 -2.77
N LYS A 215 -10.58 4.71 -2.70
CA LYS A 215 -11.27 3.59 -3.32
C LYS A 215 -12.25 2.98 -2.31
N LEU A 216 -13.51 2.83 -2.68
CA LEU A 216 -14.56 2.34 -1.78
C LEU A 216 -15.26 1.08 -2.29
N GLU A 217 -15.28 0.86 -3.61
CA GLU A 217 -16.05 -0.23 -4.23
C GLU A 217 -17.49 -0.31 -3.69
N GLY A 218 -17.87 -1.42 -3.05
CA GLY A 218 -19.19 -1.59 -2.43
C GLY A 218 -19.42 -0.80 -1.14
N HIS A 219 -18.41 -0.17 -0.58
CA HIS A 219 -18.46 0.57 0.69
C HIS A 219 -19.02 2.00 0.58
N PHE A 220 -19.73 2.29 -0.49
CA PHE A 220 -20.51 3.52 -0.63
C PHE A 220 -21.98 3.19 -0.93
N GLN A 221 -22.92 3.96 -0.39
CA GLN A 221 -24.36 3.75 -0.58
C GLN A 221 -24.82 4.29 -1.94
N TYR A 222 -24.56 3.54 -3.01
CA TYR A 222 -25.03 3.85 -4.36
C TYR A 222 -26.56 3.76 -4.46
N GLU A 223 -27.18 4.77 -5.04
CA GLU A 223 -28.61 4.74 -5.39
C GLU A 223 -28.84 4.01 -6.72
N HIS A 224 -27.91 4.17 -7.69
CA HIS A 224 -28.00 3.55 -9.02
C HIS A 224 -27.42 2.14 -9.10
N ALA A 225 -26.73 1.67 -8.04
CA ALA A 225 -26.11 0.35 -7.98
C ALA A 225 -26.36 -0.36 -6.65
N LYS A 226 -27.58 -0.30 -6.13
CA LYS A 226 -27.97 -0.87 -4.82
C LYS A 226 -27.52 -2.32 -4.56
N PRO A 227 -27.51 -3.23 -5.55
CA PRO A 227 -27.06 -4.60 -5.30
C PRO A 227 -25.64 -4.75 -4.78
N ILE A 228 -24.73 -3.81 -5.09
CA ILE A 228 -23.34 -3.88 -4.69
C ILE A 228 -23.07 -3.30 -3.30
N VAL A 229 -24.03 -2.56 -2.72
CA VAL A 229 -23.84 -1.84 -1.46
C VAL A 229 -23.63 -2.80 -0.31
N GLU A 230 -22.44 -2.73 0.28
CA GLU A 230 -22.03 -3.58 1.41
C GLU A 230 -22.58 -3.07 2.75
N PRO A 231 -22.62 -3.93 3.78
CA PRO A 231 -22.91 -3.49 5.14
C PRO A 231 -21.92 -2.40 5.58
N TYR A 232 -22.41 -1.46 6.39
CA TYR A 232 -21.64 -0.31 6.91
C TYR A 232 -21.18 0.72 5.85
N ALA A 233 -21.53 0.56 4.57
CA ALA A 233 -21.14 1.47 3.51
C ALA A 233 -21.43 2.95 3.87
N LEU A 234 -20.48 3.83 3.53
CA LEU A 234 -20.62 5.28 3.76
C LEU A 234 -21.84 5.83 3.05
N SER A 235 -22.64 6.59 3.76
CA SER A 235 -23.73 7.35 3.18
C SER A 235 -23.22 8.54 2.34
N PRO A 236 -24.03 9.08 1.42
CA PRO A 236 -23.69 10.30 0.69
C PRO A 236 -23.36 11.50 1.59
N ALA A 237 -24.01 11.58 2.76
CA ALA A 237 -23.75 12.64 3.74
C ALA A 237 -22.37 12.49 4.40
N GLU A 238 -21.97 11.27 4.76
CA GLU A 238 -20.66 10.97 5.36
C GLU A 238 -19.52 11.20 4.36
N LEU A 239 -19.69 10.82 3.09
CA LEU A 239 -18.69 11.10 2.05
C LEU A 239 -18.56 12.59 1.78
N GLN A 240 -19.67 13.36 1.79
CA GLN A 240 -19.63 14.82 1.69
C GLN A 240 -18.95 15.44 2.91
N GLU A 241 -19.25 14.97 4.12
CA GLU A 241 -18.60 15.43 5.35
C GLU A 241 -17.09 15.20 5.29
N LEU A 242 -16.64 14.04 4.81
CA LEU A 242 -15.24 13.72 4.61
C LEU A 242 -14.61 14.63 3.55
N THR A 243 -15.33 14.90 2.46
CA THR A 243 -14.90 15.84 1.42
C THR A 243 -14.70 17.25 1.98
N ASP A 244 -15.68 17.77 2.71
CA ASP A 244 -15.62 19.12 3.31
C ASP A 244 -14.50 19.22 4.34
N TYR A 245 -14.28 18.14 5.12
CA TYR A 245 -13.18 18.05 6.07
C TYR A 245 -11.83 18.11 5.37
N GLY A 246 -11.64 17.33 4.30
CA GLY A 246 -10.41 17.37 3.50
C GLY A 246 -10.15 18.77 2.92
N LEU A 247 -11.16 19.38 2.29
CA LEU A 247 -11.07 20.72 1.71
C LEU A 247 -10.70 21.79 2.75
N LYS A 248 -11.22 21.66 3.98
CA LYS A 248 -10.85 22.53 5.09
C LYS A 248 -9.35 22.48 5.39
N TYR A 249 -8.73 21.29 5.33
CA TYR A 249 -7.30 21.08 5.55
C TYR A 249 -6.45 21.18 4.27
N HIS A 250 -7.01 21.71 3.19
CA HIS A 250 -6.38 21.83 1.86
C HIS A 250 -5.99 20.48 1.24
N VAL A 251 -6.74 19.44 1.53
CA VAL A 251 -6.59 18.09 0.95
C VAL A 251 -7.84 17.80 0.11
N GLN A 252 -7.65 17.52 -1.18
CA GLN A 252 -8.73 17.05 -2.05
C GLN A 252 -9.05 15.60 -1.74
N LEU A 253 -10.31 15.26 -1.49
CA LEU A 253 -10.77 13.89 -1.53
C LEU A 253 -11.17 13.57 -2.97
N ILE A 254 -10.51 12.57 -3.57
CA ILE A 254 -10.72 12.19 -4.96
C ILE A 254 -11.45 10.85 -4.99
N PRO A 255 -12.70 10.78 -5.44
CA PRO A 255 -13.39 9.52 -5.65
C PRO A 255 -12.67 8.68 -6.71
N TYR A 256 -12.72 7.37 -6.53
CA TYR A 256 -12.07 6.39 -7.38
C TYR A 256 -13.10 5.34 -7.81
N LEU A 257 -13.15 5.02 -9.10
CA LEU A 257 -13.96 3.92 -9.62
C LEU A 257 -13.22 3.26 -10.77
N ASP A 258 -13.22 1.91 -10.75
CA ASP A 258 -12.59 1.10 -11.78
C ASP A 258 -13.48 0.92 -13.02
N GLY A 259 -12.83 0.71 -14.15
CA GLY A 259 -13.47 0.33 -15.42
C GLY A 259 -12.53 0.45 -16.63
N PRO A 260 -12.57 -0.53 -17.55
CA PRO A 260 -13.49 -1.67 -17.62
C PRO A 260 -13.12 -2.85 -16.72
N ALA A 261 -11.86 -2.95 -16.25
CA ALA A 261 -11.36 -4.05 -15.41
C ALA A 261 -11.49 -3.74 -13.90
N HIS A 262 -11.12 -4.69 -13.05
CA HIS A 262 -11.22 -4.60 -11.58
C HIS A 262 -12.65 -4.34 -11.07
N VAL A 263 -13.65 -4.86 -11.78
CA VAL A 263 -15.07 -4.62 -11.47
C VAL A 263 -15.78 -5.87 -10.94
N ALA A 264 -15.02 -6.80 -10.37
CA ALA A 264 -15.57 -8.03 -9.82
C ALA A 264 -16.57 -7.74 -8.68
N PHE A 265 -16.35 -6.70 -7.89
CA PHE A 265 -17.29 -6.26 -6.85
C PHE A 265 -18.69 -5.89 -7.41
N ILE A 266 -18.80 -5.53 -8.70
CA ILE A 266 -20.05 -5.30 -9.40
C ILE A 266 -20.53 -6.57 -10.08
N LEU A 267 -19.66 -7.18 -10.92
CA LEU A 267 -20.05 -8.24 -11.83
C LEU A 267 -20.30 -9.59 -11.15
N LYS A 268 -19.88 -9.79 -9.90
CA LYS A 268 -20.26 -10.96 -9.10
C LYS A 268 -21.76 -11.02 -8.82
N HIS A 269 -22.46 -9.89 -8.84
CA HIS A 269 -23.90 -9.82 -8.61
C HIS A 269 -24.68 -10.21 -9.87
N PRO A 270 -25.68 -11.12 -9.74
CA PRO A 270 -26.44 -11.63 -10.88
C PRO A 270 -27.15 -10.53 -11.70
N GLU A 271 -27.51 -9.41 -11.08
CA GLU A 271 -28.16 -8.28 -11.72
C GLU A 271 -27.29 -7.65 -12.82
N TYR A 272 -25.98 -7.82 -12.73
CA TYR A 272 -25.02 -7.24 -13.67
C TYR A 272 -24.35 -8.28 -14.57
N ALA A 273 -24.75 -9.55 -14.51
CA ALA A 273 -24.17 -10.63 -15.30
C ALA A 273 -24.18 -10.36 -16.82
N ALA A 274 -25.18 -9.63 -17.32
CA ALA A 274 -25.30 -9.25 -18.73
C ALA A 274 -24.28 -8.17 -19.16
N LEU A 275 -23.56 -7.55 -18.23
CA LEU A 275 -22.55 -6.53 -18.50
C LEU A 275 -21.13 -7.11 -18.60
N ARG A 276 -20.95 -8.40 -18.29
CA ARG A 276 -19.66 -9.09 -18.34
C ARG A 276 -19.12 -9.16 -19.76
N GLU A 277 -17.83 -9.03 -19.92
CA GLU A 277 -17.16 -9.31 -21.19
C GLU A 277 -17.28 -10.79 -21.59
N TYR A 278 -17.04 -11.69 -20.63
CA TYR A 278 -17.28 -13.12 -20.73
C TYR A 278 -18.32 -13.57 -19.72
N PRO A 279 -19.31 -14.42 -20.10
CA PRO A 279 -20.39 -14.83 -19.20
C PRO A 279 -19.93 -15.51 -17.91
N ASP A 280 -18.75 -16.13 -17.93
CA ASP A 280 -18.13 -16.88 -16.85
C ASP A 280 -17.01 -16.10 -16.12
N SER A 281 -16.86 -14.79 -16.39
CA SER A 281 -15.86 -13.94 -15.73
C SER A 281 -16.49 -12.72 -15.07
N ASN A 282 -16.06 -12.40 -13.84
CA ASN A 282 -16.45 -11.19 -13.14
C ASN A 282 -15.49 -10.02 -13.40
N TYR A 283 -14.40 -10.22 -14.10
CA TYR A 283 -13.25 -9.33 -14.06
C TYR A 283 -13.45 -8.03 -14.82
N GLU A 284 -14.05 -8.09 -16.04
CA GLU A 284 -14.18 -6.93 -16.93
C GLU A 284 -15.60 -6.70 -17.44
N PHE A 285 -15.96 -5.44 -17.58
CA PHE A 285 -17.15 -5.03 -18.32
C PHE A 285 -16.97 -5.21 -19.82
N CYS A 286 -18.05 -5.55 -20.49
CA CYS A 286 -18.12 -5.38 -21.95
C CYS A 286 -18.21 -3.88 -22.29
N SER A 287 -17.16 -3.32 -22.88
CA SER A 287 -17.08 -1.90 -23.25
C SER A 287 -17.95 -1.55 -24.47
N THR A 288 -18.46 -2.54 -25.21
CA THR A 288 -19.41 -2.33 -26.32
C THR A 288 -20.87 -2.38 -25.88
N ASN A 289 -21.14 -2.79 -24.63
CA ASN A 289 -22.51 -2.84 -24.10
C ASN A 289 -22.95 -1.42 -23.64
N PRO A 290 -24.04 -0.84 -24.16
CA PRO A 290 -24.50 0.49 -23.77
C PRO A 290 -24.96 0.56 -22.30
N ASP A 291 -25.45 -0.53 -21.72
CA ASP A 291 -25.90 -0.55 -20.33
C ASP A 291 -24.72 -0.49 -19.34
N THR A 292 -23.49 -0.88 -19.75
CA THR A 292 -22.26 -0.62 -18.99
C THR A 292 -22.08 0.87 -18.71
N TYR A 293 -22.21 1.70 -19.73
CA TYR A 293 -22.08 3.15 -19.57
C TYR A 293 -23.19 3.77 -18.74
N LYS A 294 -24.42 3.24 -18.89
CA LYS A 294 -25.56 3.70 -18.09
C LYS A 294 -25.37 3.42 -16.61
N LEU A 295 -24.85 2.24 -16.27
CA LEU A 295 -24.51 1.88 -14.89
C LEU A 295 -23.40 2.79 -14.35
N LEU A 296 -22.29 2.91 -15.10
CA LEU A 296 -21.15 3.74 -14.69
C LEU A 296 -21.56 5.21 -14.49
N GLN A 297 -22.37 5.77 -15.41
CA GLN A 297 -22.87 7.16 -15.29
C GLN A 297 -23.71 7.34 -14.03
N GLY A 298 -24.60 6.39 -13.71
CA GLY A 298 -25.35 6.42 -12.46
C GLY A 298 -24.48 6.38 -11.21
N MET A 299 -23.47 5.53 -11.21
CA MET A 299 -22.50 5.45 -10.09
C MET A 299 -21.65 6.73 -9.99
N PHE A 300 -21.26 7.33 -11.13
CA PHE A 300 -20.58 8.63 -11.12
C PHE A 300 -21.46 9.72 -10.52
N ASP A 301 -22.72 9.78 -10.92
CA ASP A 301 -23.67 10.77 -10.38
C ASP A 301 -23.81 10.67 -8.87
N ASP A 302 -23.90 9.44 -8.34
CA ASP A 302 -23.97 9.20 -6.90
C ASP A 302 -22.72 9.70 -6.17
N LEU A 303 -21.53 9.37 -6.67
CA LEU A 303 -20.26 9.81 -6.09
C LEU A 303 -20.08 11.34 -6.21
N LEU A 304 -20.41 11.93 -7.35
CA LEU A 304 -20.28 13.37 -7.57
C LEU A 304 -21.22 14.17 -6.68
N ALA A 305 -22.44 13.67 -6.45
CA ALA A 305 -23.42 14.30 -5.56
C ALA A 305 -22.95 14.33 -4.10
N ALA A 306 -22.11 13.37 -3.71
CA ALA A 306 -21.53 13.20 -2.38
C ALA A 306 -20.10 13.75 -2.24
N ASN A 307 -19.54 14.35 -3.30
CA ASN A 307 -18.19 14.92 -3.31
C ASN A 307 -18.17 16.33 -3.91
N LYS A 308 -19.11 17.19 -3.46
CA LYS A 308 -19.19 18.58 -3.93
C LYS A 308 -17.94 19.36 -3.48
N GLY A 309 -17.38 20.16 -4.38
CA GLY A 309 -16.17 20.94 -4.14
C GLY A 309 -14.86 20.19 -4.53
N GLY A 310 -14.92 18.90 -4.78
CA GLY A 310 -13.81 18.13 -5.35
C GLY A 310 -13.53 18.53 -6.80
N LYS A 311 -12.25 18.55 -7.20
CA LYS A 311 -11.82 18.92 -8.56
C LYS A 311 -11.55 17.71 -9.44
N TYR A 312 -11.11 16.60 -8.86
CA TYR A 312 -10.60 15.43 -9.55
C TYR A 312 -11.54 14.24 -9.38
N PHE A 313 -11.40 13.28 -10.29
CA PHE A 313 -12.00 11.97 -10.21
C PHE A 313 -11.01 10.96 -10.81
N VAL A 314 -10.72 9.84 -10.15
CA VAL A 314 -9.95 8.76 -10.74
C VAL A 314 -10.90 7.78 -11.40
N LEU A 315 -10.83 7.70 -12.72
CA LEU A 315 -11.35 6.60 -13.51
C LEU A 315 -10.18 5.62 -13.67
N SER A 316 -10.10 4.63 -12.81
CA SER A 316 -9.06 3.62 -12.90
C SER A 316 -9.32 2.73 -14.10
N THR A 317 -8.43 2.82 -15.06
CA THR A 317 -8.44 1.99 -16.26
C THR A 317 -7.33 0.95 -16.21
N ASP A 318 -7.03 0.48 -15.00
CA ASP A 318 -5.95 -0.44 -14.67
C ASP A 318 -6.21 -1.85 -15.22
N GLU A 319 -5.16 -2.51 -15.63
CA GLU A 319 -5.06 -3.92 -16.00
C GLU A 319 -6.21 -4.49 -16.86
N PRO A 320 -6.62 -3.86 -17.96
CA PRO A 320 -7.68 -4.44 -18.82
C PRO A 320 -7.12 -5.62 -19.64
N TYR A 321 -7.03 -6.78 -19.02
CA TYR A 321 -6.33 -7.94 -19.58
C TYR A 321 -7.02 -8.55 -20.80
N TYR A 322 -8.34 -8.46 -20.89
CA TYR A 322 -9.14 -9.14 -21.90
C TYR A 322 -9.84 -8.18 -22.86
N VAL A 323 -9.74 -6.90 -22.63
CA VAL A 323 -10.38 -5.88 -23.45
C VAL A 323 -10.07 -6.08 -24.94
N GLY A 324 -11.10 -6.11 -25.76
CA GLY A 324 -10.96 -6.30 -27.21
C GLY A 324 -10.81 -7.74 -27.67
N LEU A 325 -10.88 -8.72 -26.80
CA LEU A 325 -10.78 -10.14 -27.16
C LEU A 325 -12.15 -10.81 -27.31
N ALA A 326 -13.16 -10.36 -26.60
CA ALA A 326 -14.46 -11.01 -26.60
C ALA A 326 -15.21 -10.84 -27.92
N ASN A 327 -15.75 -11.95 -28.41
CA ASN A 327 -16.73 -11.98 -29.51
C ASN A 327 -17.70 -13.11 -29.25
N ASN A 328 -18.70 -12.85 -28.43
CA ASN A 328 -19.73 -13.78 -28.00
C ASN A 328 -21.13 -13.12 -28.10
N ASP A 329 -22.18 -13.82 -27.73
CA ASP A 329 -23.57 -13.31 -27.84
C ASP A 329 -23.82 -12.06 -26.98
N GLN A 330 -22.96 -11.78 -26.00
CA GLN A 330 -23.08 -10.69 -25.01
C GLN A 330 -22.15 -9.53 -25.33
N CYS A 331 -20.99 -9.78 -25.92
CA CYS A 331 -19.93 -8.80 -26.09
C CYS A 331 -19.23 -8.94 -27.44
N HIS A 332 -19.09 -7.81 -28.17
CA HIS A 332 -18.56 -7.74 -29.52
C HIS A 332 -17.30 -6.87 -29.63
N GLU A 333 -16.45 -6.88 -28.62
CA GLU A 333 -15.26 -6.04 -28.54
C GLU A 333 -14.24 -6.36 -29.63
N ALA A 334 -14.01 -7.61 -29.95
CA ALA A 334 -13.09 -8.01 -31.03
C ALA A 334 -13.52 -7.45 -32.40
N ASP A 335 -14.83 -7.47 -32.69
CA ASP A 335 -15.35 -6.86 -33.92
C ASP A 335 -15.19 -5.32 -33.89
N ARG A 336 -15.42 -4.69 -32.74
CA ARG A 336 -15.24 -3.24 -32.59
C ARG A 336 -13.78 -2.83 -32.73
N ALA A 337 -12.86 -3.55 -32.12
CA ALA A 337 -11.42 -3.34 -32.26
C ALA A 337 -10.96 -3.46 -33.73
N LYS A 338 -11.50 -4.46 -34.45
CA LYS A 338 -11.24 -4.61 -35.89
C LYS A 338 -11.78 -3.43 -36.71
N GLN A 339 -12.96 -2.93 -36.42
CA GLN A 339 -13.55 -1.75 -37.08
C GLN A 339 -12.71 -0.50 -36.87
N LEU A 340 -12.20 -0.27 -35.65
CA LEU A 340 -11.37 0.87 -35.30
C LEU A 340 -9.90 0.72 -35.71
N GLY A 341 -9.48 -0.50 -36.03
CA GLY A 341 -8.14 -0.84 -36.50
C GLY A 341 -7.14 -1.22 -35.43
N SER A 342 -7.50 -1.12 -34.13
CA SER A 342 -6.69 -1.64 -33.01
C SER A 342 -7.53 -1.79 -31.74
N VAL A 343 -7.08 -2.65 -30.84
CA VAL A 343 -7.63 -2.76 -29.48
C VAL A 343 -7.40 -1.48 -28.70
N GLY A 344 -6.22 -0.86 -28.84
CA GLY A 344 -5.90 0.40 -28.17
C GLY A 344 -6.85 1.54 -28.55
N LYS A 345 -7.30 1.63 -29.80
CA LYS A 345 -8.30 2.63 -30.20
C LYS A 345 -9.68 2.33 -29.64
N MET A 346 -10.05 1.07 -29.52
CA MET A 346 -11.31 0.69 -28.88
C MET A 346 -11.28 1.02 -27.39
N PHE A 347 -10.18 0.75 -26.73
CA PHE A 347 -9.98 1.12 -25.32
C PHE A 347 -9.99 2.64 -25.14
N ALA A 348 -9.32 3.39 -26.03
CA ALA A 348 -9.38 4.86 -26.03
C ALA A 348 -10.81 5.40 -26.23
N GLU A 349 -11.67 4.70 -26.98
CA GLU A 349 -13.09 5.03 -27.13
C GLU A 349 -13.85 4.88 -25.79
N PHE A 350 -13.63 3.77 -25.06
CA PHE A 350 -14.18 3.57 -23.72
C PHE A 350 -13.74 4.67 -22.76
N VAL A 351 -12.41 4.91 -22.68
CA VAL A 351 -11.84 5.94 -21.81
C VAL A 351 -12.41 7.33 -22.15
N THR A 352 -12.44 7.68 -23.44
CA THR A 352 -12.96 8.98 -23.87
C THR A 352 -14.42 9.16 -23.49
N LYS A 353 -15.24 8.14 -23.70
CA LYS A 353 -16.69 8.22 -23.45
C LYS A 353 -17.01 8.37 -21.97
N THR A 354 -16.31 7.62 -21.11
CA THR A 354 -16.48 7.71 -19.65
C THR A 354 -15.90 8.98 -19.08
N ALA A 355 -14.69 9.36 -19.51
CA ALA A 355 -14.04 10.61 -19.06
C ALA A 355 -14.80 11.86 -19.51
N SER A 356 -15.37 11.88 -20.73
CA SER A 356 -16.17 13.01 -21.19
C SER A 356 -17.37 13.28 -20.31
N TYR A 357 -18.07 12.22 -19.88
CA TYR A 357 -19.18 12.35 -18.96
C TYR A 357 -18.78 13.05 -17.65
N LEU A 358 -17.69 12.61 -17.02
CA LEU A 358 -17.17 13.19 -15.80
C LEU A 358 -16.66 14.63 -16.00
N HIS A 359 -16.02 14.89 -17.15
CA HIS A 359 -15.56 16.23 -17.51
C HIS A 359 -16.73 17.22 -17.67
N ASP A 360 -17.81 16.80 -18.33
CA ASP A 360 -19.03 17.62 -18.51
C ASP A 360 -19.71 17.94 -17.16
N GLN A 361 -19.48 17.10 -16.13
CA GLN A 361 -19.86 17.37 -14.74
C GLN A 361 -18.84 18.22 -13.96
N GLY A 362 -17.83 18.77 -14.65
CA GLY A 362 -16.83 19.69 -14.09
C GLY A 362 -15.65 19.04 -13.39
N ARG A 363 -15.37 17.75 -13.65
CA ARG A 363 -14.23 17.04 -13.07
C ARG A 363 -13.05 16.97 -14.01
N THR A 364 -11.85 17.09 -13.46
CA THR A 364 -10.62 16.67 -14.13
C THR A 364 -10.43 15.17 -13.87
N VAL A 365 -10.42 14.38 -14.95
CA VAL A 365 -10.34 12.93 -14.86
C VAL A 365 -8.88 12.47 -14.89
N ILE A 366 -8.49 11.70 -13.90
CA ILE A 366 -7.22 10.97 -13.86
C ILE A 366 -7.51 9.54 -14.32
N PHE A 367 -6.75 9.03 -15.27
CA PHE A 367 -6.90 7.69 -15.82
C PHE A 367 -5.52 7.04 -15.99
N TRP A 368 -5.47 5.74 -16.14
CA TRP A 368 -4.23 5.04 -16.53
C TRP A 368 -4.21 4.89 -18.04
N GLY A 369 -3.29 5.59 -18.71
CA GLY A 369 -3.08 5.52 -20.17
C GLY A 369 -2.36 4.25 -20.60
N GLU A 370 -2.68 3.16 -19.97
CA GLU A 370 -1.96 1.92 -19.95
C GLU A 370 -2.22 1.06 -21.19
N TYR A 371 -1.53 -0.05 -21.24
CA TYR A 371 -1.76 -1.09 -22.20
C TYR A 371 -3.24 -1.51 -22.19
N PRO A 372 -3.91 -1.72 -23.35
CA PRO A 372 -3.29 -1.99 -24.66
C PRO A 372 -3.08 -0.79 -25.58
N MET A 373 -3.23 0.46 -25.11
CA MET A 373 -2.96 1.62 -25.94
C MET A 373 -1.47 1.72 -26.31
N LYS A 374 -1.22 2.00 -27.59
CA LYS A 374 0.11 2.31 -28.09
C LYS A 374 0.23 3.80 -28.37
N PRO A 375 1.43 4.38 -28.53
CA PRO A 375 1.59 5.81 -28.77
C PRO A 375 0.70 6.39 -29.87
N ASN A 376 0.45 5.63 -30.94
CA ASN A 376 -0.44 6.05 -32.02
C ASN A 376 -1.95 6.06 -31.66
N ASP A 377 -2.35 5.30 -30.65
CA ASP A 377 -3.74 5.24 -30.21
C ASP A 377 -4.09 6.44 -29.31
N LEU A 378 -3.09 7.01 -28.65
CA LEU A 378 -3.24 8.16 -27.74
C LEU A 378 -3.83 9.41 -28.42
N ASN A 379 -3.67 9.53 -29.73
CA ASN A 379 -4.22 10.65 -30.48
C ASN A 379 -5.76 10.72 -30.46
N ALA A 380 -6.42 9.65 -30.07
CA ALA A 380 -7.87 9.60 -29.89
C ALA A 380 -8.36 10.15 -28.53
N LEU A 381 -7.43 10.40 -27.59
CA LEU A 381 -7.77 10.87 -26.24
C LEU A 381 -7.99 12.39 -26.20
N PRO A 382 -8.97 12.90 -25.45
CA PRO A 382 -9.15 14.33 -25.22
C PRO A 382 -8.05 14.89 -24.31
N ASN A 383 -7.67 16.14 -24.53
CA ASN A 383 -6.56 16.79 -23.86
C ASN A 383 -6.86 17.35 -22.44
N TYR A 384 -8.09 17.25 -21.99
CA TYR A 384 -8.51 17.73 -20.66
C TYR A 384 -8.31 16.67 -19.55
N MET A 385 -7.89 15.47 -19.92
CA MET A 385 -7.59 14.41 -18.97
C MET A 385 -6.18 14.51 -18.41
N VAL A 386 -5.92 13.78 -17.34
CA VAL A 386 -4.61 13.60 -16.73
C VAL A 386 -4.25 12.12 -16.80
N ASN A 387 -3.11 11.79 -17.39
CA ASN A 387 -2.58 10.44 -17.29
C ASN A 387 -1.96 10.21 -15.91
N GLY A 388 -2.43 9.20 -15.21
CA GLY A 388 -2.01 8.86 -13.85
C GLY A 388 -0.59 8.33 -13.74
N GLU A 389 0.04 7.99 -14.88
CA GLU A 389 1.38 7.41 -14.93
C GLU A 389 2.26 8.04 -16.02
N VAL A 390 3.56 8.00 -15.80
CA VAL A 390 4.56 8.27 -16.84
C VAL A 390 5.09 6.94 -17.37
N TYR A 391 5.10 6.75 -18.69
CA TYR A 391 5.50 5.49 -19.33
C TYR A 391 6.88 5.55 -19.99
N GLY A 392 7.46 6.75 -20.12
CA GLY A 392 8.79 6.93 -20.67
C GLY A 392 8.84 7.41 -22.13
N PRO A 393 9.95 7.17 -22.81
CA PRO A 393 10.33 7.92 -24.03
C PRO A 393 9.39 7.75 -25.22
N GLU A 394 8.61 6.68 -25.27
CA GLU A 394 7.69 6.43 -26.38
C GLU A 394 6.33 7.13 -26.18
N TYR A 395 5.87 7.28 -24.94
CA TYR A 395 4.55 7.79 -24.58
C TYR A 395 4.59 9.24 -24.09
N ASP A 396 5.50 9.57 -23.19
CA ASP A 396 5.51 10.88 -22.52
C ASP A 396 5.55 12.08 -23.50
N PRO A 397 6.34 12.06 -24.58
CA PRO A 397 6.33 13.12 -25.58
C PRO A 397 5.00 13.25 -26.32
N VAL A 398 4.27 12.15 -26.53
CA VAL A 398 2.97 12.14 -27.21
C VAL A 398 1.93 12.79 -26.32
N PHE A 399 1.82 12.39 -25.06
CA PHE A 399 0.94 13.04 -24.07
C PHE A 399 1.24 14.52 -23.95
N LYS A 400 2.54 14.88 -23.85
CA LYS A 400 2.98 16.27 -23.77
C LYS A 400 2.58 17.10 -24.99
N ALA A 401 2.74 16.56 -26.19
CA ALA A 401 2.37 17.23 -27.45
C ALA A 401 0.86 17.47 -27.55
N GLN A 402 0.05 16.61 -26.96
CA GLN A 402 -1.39 16.78 -26.88
C GLN A 402 -1.84 17.73 -25.75
N GLY A 403 -0.95 18.14 -24.86
CA GLY A 403 -1.28 18.96 -23.69
C GLY A 403 -1.81 18.16 -22.51
N ILE A 404 -1.83 16.83 -22.56
CA ILE A 404 -2.22 15.96 -21.46
C ILE A 404 -1.13 16.01 -20.39
N ARG A 405 -1.52 16.28 -19.15
CA ARG A 405 -0.63 16.28 -17.99
C ARG A 405 -0.48 14.87 -17.44
N GLN A 406 0.64 14.60 -16.74
CA GLN A 406 0.93 13.28 -16.20
C GLN A 406 1.34 13.35 -14.73
N LEU A 407 1.14 12.25 -14.01
CA LEU A 407 1.59 12.04 -12.65
C LEU A 407 2.80 11.10 -12.63
N LEU A 408 3.73 11.34 -11.72
CA LEU A 408 4.77 10.38 -11.36
C LEU A 408 4.14 9.35 -10.43
N PHE A 409 3.81 8.19 -10.98
CA PHE A 409 3.18 7.11 -10.24
C PHE A 409 4.22 6.18 -9.62
N THR A 410 4.07 5.88 -8.35
CA THR A 410 4.88 4.89 -7.64
C THR A 410 4.08 4.30 -6.49
N SER A 411 4.58 3.25 -5.84
CA SER A 411 3.88 2.55 -4.79
C SER A 411 4.69 2.46 -3.51
N THR A 412 4.04 2.67 -2.36
CA THR A 412 4.65 2.46 -1.04
C THR A 412 4.78 0.98 -0.68
N VAL A 413 4.07 0.10 -1.35
CA VAL A 413 4.19 -1.36 -1.15
C VAL A 413 5.19 -2.00 -2.11
N GLY A 414 5.77 -1.23 -3.05
CA GLY A 414 6.70 -1.74 -4.07
C GLY A 414 5.97 -2.62 -5.10
N TRP A 415 6.69 -3.61 -5.63
CA TRP A 415 6.19 -4.54 -6.65
C TRP A 415 5.47 -5.76 -6.08
N LYS A 416 5.48 -5.92 -4.76
CA LYS A 416 4.84 -7.05 -4.07
C LYS A 416 4.19 -6.58 -2.79
N GLU A 417 2.98 -7.02 -2.62
CA GLU A 417 2.23 -6.75 -1.41
C GLU A 417 2.69 -7.72 -0.31
N TYR A 418 3.30 -7.17 0.72
CA TYR A 418 3.64 -7.88 1.95
C TYR A 418 2.67 -7.46 3.05
N LEU A 419 2.52 -8.26 4.08
CA LEU A 419 1.73 -7.88 5.26
C LEU A 419 2.28 -6.63 5.97
N PHE A 420 3.52 -6.28 5.68
CA PHE A 420 4.17 -5.01 6.03
C PHE A 420 5.06 -4.58 4.85
N PRO A 421 5.03 -3.30 4.42
CA PRO A 421 5.82 -2.83 3.29
C PRO A 421 7.33 -3.06 3.44
N ASN A 422 7.99 -3.32 2.33
CA ASN A 422 9.43 -3.59 2.28
C ASN A 422 10.28 -2.30 2.33
N TYR A 423 10.13 -1.51 3.38
CA TYR A 423 10.94 -0.32 3.62
C TYR A 423 12.43 -0.62 3.75
N TYR A 424 12.75 -1.83 4.18
CA TYR A 424 14.10 -2.40 4.18
C TYR A 424 14.06 -3.76 3.52
N LEU A 425 15.06 -4.08 2.71
CA LEU A 425 15.14 -5.36 2.01
C LEU A 425 16.06 -6.33 2.73
N LEU A 426 15.68 -7.60 2.71
CA LEU A 426 16.58 -8.69 3.09
C LEU A 426 17.79 -8.70 2.13
N PRO A 427 18.99 -9.01 2.62
CA PRO A 427 20.12 -9.33 1.77
C PRO A 427 19.77 -10.48 0.81
N GLU A 428 20.25 -10.42 -0.44
CA GLU A 428 19.96 -11.44 -1.46
C GLU A 428 20.20 -12.87 -0.98
N ALA A 429 21.30 -13.09 -0.27
CA ALA A 429 21.66 -14.39 0.27
C ALA A 429 20.63 -14.94 1.28
N GLU A 430 19.73 -14.12 1.77
CA GLU A 430 18.74 -14.46 2.79
C GLU A 430 17.33 -14.67 2.22
N HIS A 431 17.11 -14.42 0.94
CA HIS A 431 15.84 -14.74 0.31
C HIS A 431 15.63 -16.24 0.18
N LEU A 432 14.41 -16.69 0.40
CA LEU A 432 14.02 -18.05 0.09
C LEU A 432 14.02 -18.27 -1.43
N PRO A 433 14.37 -19.48 -1.92
CA PRO A 433 14.19 -19.79 -3.32
C PRO A 433 12.71 -19.71 -3.67
N GLY A 434 12.40 -19.10 -4.80
CA GLY A 434 11.03 -19.01 -5.31
C GLY A 434 10.42 -20.38 -5.60
N PRO A 435 9.10 -20.48 -5.70
CA PRO A 435 8.37 -21.73 -5.90
C PRO A 435 8.64 -22.39 -7.26
N ALA A 436 9.05 -21.60 -8.25
CA ALA A 436 9.47 -22.09 -9.55
C ALA A 436 10.60 -21.22 -10.10
N GLU A 437 11.57 -21.84 -10.77
CA GLU A 437 12.61 -21.10 -11.47
C GLU A 437 11.99 -20.08 -12.44
N GLY A 438 12.42 -18.83 -12.37
CA GLY A 438 11.98 -17.76 -13.24
C GLY A 438 10.72 -17.01 -12.78
N THR A 439 10.11 -17.38 -11.67
CA THR A 439 8.93 -16.68 -11.14
C THR A 439 9.24 -15.75 -9.98
N TYR A 440 10.35 -15.98 -9.33
CA TYR A 440 10.90 -15.08 -8.36
C TYR A 440 11.74 -14.06 -9.13
N GLU A 441 11.16 -12.91 -9.42
CA GLU A 441 12.02 -11.77 -9.66
C GLU A 441 12.76 -11.55 -8.36
N PRO A 442 14.12 -11.58 -8.37
CA PRO A 442 14.85 -11.16 -7.20
C PRO A 442 14.34 -9.77 -6.90
N VAL A 443 13.52 -9.66 -5.87
CA VAL A 443 12.99 -8.38 -5.41
C VAL A 443 14.19 -7.51 -5.30
N HIS A 444 14.21 -6.47 -6.05
CA HIS A 444 15.24 -5.49 -6.23
C HIS A 444 16.22 -5.49 -5.06
N GLN A 445 17.35 -6.13 -5.28
CA GLN A 445 18.45 -6.14 -4.32
C GLN A 445 18.88 -4.70 -4.14
N GLY A 446 18.63 -4.16 -3.01
CA GLY A 446 18.98 -2.78 -2.81
C GLY A 446 18.19 -2.13 -1.68
N PRO A 447 18.23 -0.83 -1.62
CA PRO A 447 17.48 -0.07 -0.63
C PRO A 447 16.00 -0.32 -0.82
N GLY A 448 15.25 -0.34 0.30
CA GLY A 448 13.82 -0.58 0.28
C GLY A 448 13.01 0.48 -0.48
N VAL A 449 11.73 0.28 -0.54
CA VAL A 449 10.78 1.07 -1.35
C VAL A 449 10.90 2.60 -1.17
N VAL A 450 11.31 3.10 0.00
CA VAL A 450 11.53 4.56 0.20
C VAL A 450 12.59 5.11 -0.74
N LYS A 451 13.69 4.38 -0.97
CA LYS A 451 14.71 4.83 -1.91
C LYS A 451 14.25 4.66 -3.35
N GLU A 452 13.56 3.57 -3.67
CA GLU A 452 13.01 3.35 -5.01
C GLU A 452 12.06 4.48 -5.41
N MET A 453 11.11 4.83 -4.54
CA MET A 453 10.22 5.98 -4.76
C MET A 453 10.98 7.29 -4.90
N SER A 454 11.98 7.50 -4.03
CA SER A 454 12.81 8.72 -4.05
C SER A 454 13.58 8.85 -5.37
N ASP A 455 14.22 7.78 -5.81
CA ASP A 455 14.98 7.75 -7.06
C ASP A 455 14.03 7.93 -8.26
N PHE A 456 12.91 7.22 -8.29
CA PHE A 456 11.92 7.33 -9.35
C PHE A 456 11.39 8.76 -9.50
N ILE A 457 10.97 9.39 -8.41
CA ILE A 457 10.43 10.75 -8.47
C ILE A 457 11.51 11.77 -8.80
N SER A 458 12.70 11.70 -8.16
CA SER A 458 13.74 12.71 -8.31
C SER A 458 14.49 12.63 -9.66
N GLN A 459 14.69 11.41 -10.18
CA GLN A 459 15.53 11.17 -11.35
C GLN A 459 14.75 10.90 -12.64
N SER A 460 13.41 10.85 -12.57
CA SER A 460 12.57 10.51 -13.73
C SER A 460 12.90 11.39 -14.96
N PRO A 461 13.12 10.79 -16.14
CA PRO A 461 13.20 11.54 -17.41
C PRO A 461 11.94 12.34 -17.72
N ALA A 462 10.82 12.01 -17.13
CA ALA A 462 9.52 12.71 -17.28
C ALA A 462 9.59 14.20 -16.90
N TRP A 463 10.53 14.59 -16.03
CA TRP A 463 10.78 16.03 -15.77
C TRP A 463 11.13 16.85 -17.01
N GLN A 464 11.64 16.21 -18.04
CA GLN A 464 11.96 16.83 -19.34
C GLN A 464 10.93 16.44 -20.40
N ASN A 465 10.50 15.19 -20.41
CA ASN A 465 9.75 14.57 -21.50
C ASN A 465 8.24 14.68 -21.34
N ALA A 466 7.72 14.79 -20.10
CA ALA A 466 6.30 14.90 -19.80
C ALA A 466 5.87 16.34 -19.47
N ASN A 467 4.56 16.55 -19.37
CA ASN A 467 3.94 17.73 -18.78
C ASN A 467 3.43 17.35 -17.38
N LEU A 468 4.29 17.42 -16.38
CA LEU A 468 3.99 16.91 -15.04
C LEU A 468 2.97 17.79 -14.31
N LEU A 469 1.98 17.13 -13.69
CA LEU A 469 1.03 17.70 -12.73
C LEU A 469 1.49 17.46 -11.30
N GLY A 470 1.88 16.24 -10.99
CA GLY A 470 2.13 15.83 -9.63
C GLY A 470 2.75 14.46 -9.50
N SER A 471 2.61 13.89 -8.30
CA SER A 471 2.91 12.50 -7.98
C SER A 471 1.66 11.78 -7.48
N PHE A 472 1.64 10.47 -7.68
CA PHE A 472 0.64 9.56 -7.14
C PHE A 472 1.37 8.41 -6.43
N ILE A 473 1.21 8.32 -5.12
CA ILE A 473 1.82 7.26 -4.31
C ILE A 473 0.73 6.23 -4.00
N ALA A 474 0.78 5.11 -4.69
CA ALA A 474 -0.16 4.03 -4.47
C ALA A 474 0.13 3.27 -3.16
N GLY A 475 -0.92 2.77 -2.54
CA GLY A 475 -0.88 1.92 -1.37
C GLY A 475 -1.98 0.86 -1.50
N TRP A 476 -1.69 -0.18 -2.29
CA TRP A 476 -2.62 -1.26 -2.55
C TRP A 476 -2.83 -2.10 -1.29
N ALA A 477 -4.08 -2.32 -0.91
CA ALA A 477 -4.45 -3.11 0.27
C ALA A 477 -5.20 -4.41 -0.06
N ASP A 478 -5.22 -4.77 -1.32
CA ASP A 478 -5.94 -5.93 -1.87
C ASP A 478 -5.42 -7.30 -1.41
N VAL A 479 -4.31 -7.34 -0.68
CA VAL A 479 -3.80 -8.57 -0.04
C VAL A 479 -3.85 -8.52 1.49
N GLY A 480 -4.68 -7.66 2.06
CA GLY A 480 -4.88 -7.53 3.50
C GLY A 480 -3.87 -6.62 4.19
N LEU A 481 -3.17 -5.75 3.44
CA LEU A 481 -2.36 -4.69 4.03
C LEU A 481 -3.24 -3.65 4.72
N HIS A 482 -2.85 -3.28 5.92
CA HIS A 482 -3.53 -2.20 6.62
C HIS A 482 -2.94 -0.85 6.19
N PRO A 483 -3.74 0.16 5.77
CA PRO A 483 -3.24 1.46 5.32
C PRO A 483 -2.33 2.18 6.31
N GLU A 484 -2.52 1.96 7.61
CA GLU A 484 -1.63 2.47 8.65
C GLU A 484 -0.16 2.04 8.50
N THR A 485 0.12 0.94 7.81
CA THR A 485 1.49 0.49 7.54
C THR A 485 2.18 1.32 6.46
N MET A 486 1.43 2.12 5.71
CA MET A 486 1.89 2.83 4.51
C MET A 486 2.36 4.27 4.76
N TRP A 487 2.13 4.83 5.96
CA TRP A 487 2.43 6.23 6.27
C TRP A 487 3.86 6.66 6.01
N LEU A 488 4.85 5.78 6.27
CA LEU A 488 6.24 6.09 5.97
C LEU A 488 6.45 6.34 4.47
N GLY A 489 5.90 5.48 3.63
CA GLY A 489 5.99 5.63 2.18
C GLY A 489 5.22 6.86 1.66
N TYR A 490 4.01 7.08 2.15
CA TYR A 490 3.22 8.26 1.78
C TYR A 490 3.94 9.57 2.11
N ALA A 491 4.45 9.69 3.34
CA ALA A 491 5.14 10.90 3.78
C ALA A 491 6.46 11.13 3.04
N THR A 492 7.27 10.08 2.85
CA THR A 492 8.59 10.20 2.20
C THR A 492 8.49 10.36 0.68
N GLY A 493 7.60 9.63 0.00
CA GLY A 493 7.38 9.80 -1.43
C GLY A 493 6.82 11.19 -1.78
N SER A 494 5.83 11.66 -1.02
CA SER A 494 5.30 13.02 -1.21
C SER A 494 6.31 14.11 -0.88
N ALA A 495 7.24 13.85 0.04
CA ALA A 495 8.32 14.79 0.37
C ALA A 495 9.27 15.04 -0.81
N VAL A 496 9.58 14.01 -1.60
CA VAL A 496 10.38 14.15 -2.81
C VAL A 496 9.65 14.92 -3.91
N ALA A 497 8.33 14.75 -4.02
CA ALA A 497 7.50 15.53 -4.93
C ALA A 497 7.39 17.02 -4.51
N TRP A 498 7.55 17.31 -3.22
CA TRP A 498 7.66 18.67 -2.70
C TRP A 498 9.03 19.27 -3.00
N HIS A 499 10.12 18.56 -2.67
CA HIS A 499 11.48 19.04 -2.84
C HIS A 499 12.35 17.95 -3.50
N ARG A 500 12.33 17.96 -4.83
CA ARG A 500 12.98 16.98 -5.69
C ARG A 500 14.50 16.87 -5.49
N ASP A 501 15.18 18.00 -5.31
CA ASP A 501 16.64 18.06 -5.25
C ASP A 501 17.21 17.74 -3.86
N SER A 502 16.37 17.29 -2.93
CA SER A 502 16.77 16.86 -1.58
C SER A 502 16.45 15.38 -1.31
N PRO A 503 16.88 14.45 -2.17
CA PRO A 503 16.63 13.03 -2.00
C PRO A 503 17.60 12.45 -0.97
N ASP A 504 17.26 12.55 0.31
CA ASP A 504 17.92 11.82 1.38
C ASP A 504 16.90 10.84 2.00
N PRO A 505 16.73 9.63 1.43
CA PRO A 505 15.76 8.66 1.93
C PRO A 505 15.97 8.33 3.40
N ARG A 506 17.22 8.20 3.86
CA ARG A 506 17.52 7.89 5.27
C ARG A 506 17.18 9.05 6.18
N GLY A 507 17.51 10.26 5.77
CA GLY A 507 17.14 11.47 6.51
C GLY A 507 15.65 11.68 6.57
N ALA A 508 14.93 11.43 5.47
CA ALA A 508 13.47 11.49 5.40
C ALA A 508 12.81 10.45 6.33
N MET A 509 13.29 9.21 6.34
CA MET A 509 12.82 8.17 7.26
C MET A 509 13.05 8.58 8.72
N ASN A 510 14.23 9.07 9.06
CA ASN A 510 14.53 9.52 10.41
C ASN A 510 13.68 10.74 10.84
N ALA A 511 13.40 11.66 9.93
CA ALA A 511 12.49 12.76 10.18
C ALA A 511 11.05 12.24 10.41
N PHE A 512 10.58 11.31 9.58
CA PHE A 512 9.29 10.68 9.76
C PHE A 512 9.17 10.02 11.14
N TYR A 513 10.12 9.20 11.55
CA TYR A 513 10.08 8.52 12.84
C TYR A 513 9.94 9.50 14.02
N LYS A 514 10.70 10.59 13.99
CA LYS A 514 10.63 11.65 15.02
C LYS A 514 9.30 12.40 15.00
N LEU A 515 8.78 12.69 13.81
CA LEU A 515 7.55 13.44 13.64
C LEU A 515 6.32 12.59 13.91
N PHE A 516 6.30 11.33 13.46
CA PHE A 516 5.16 10.45 13.57
C PHE A 516 5.00 9.92 15.00
N TYR A 517 6.03 9.32 15.58
CA TYR A 517 6.00 8.75 16.93
C TYR A 517 6.34 9.74 18.05
N GLY A 518 6.86 10.92 17.70
CA GLY A 518 7.23 11.94 18.65
C GLY A 518 8.49 11.62 19.47
N PRO A 519 8.79 12.40 20.53
CA PRO A 519 10.04 12.30 21.26
C PRO A 519 10.18 11.01 22.10
N GLY A 520 9.10 10.28 22.33
CA GLY A 520 9.13 9.00 23.06
C GLY A 520 9.55 7.80 22.20
N GLY A 521 9.58 7.96 20.86
CA GLY A 521 9.95 6.88 19.95
C GLY A 521 11.43 6.53 20.05
N THR A 522 11.75 5.26 20.33
CA THR A 522 13.12 4.74 20.47
C THR A 522 13.36 3.58 19.51
N ASN A 523 14.52 3.59 18.84
CA ASN A 523 14.92 2.52 17.90
C ASN A 523 13.87 2.19 16.83
N ILE A 524 13.03 3.16 16.45
CA ILE A 524 11.94 2.97 15.47
C ILE A 524 12.49 2.45 14.14
N GLY A 525 13.62 2.95 13.67
CA GLY A 525 14.22 2.45 12.42
C GLY A 525 14.57 0.96 12.47
N ARG A 526 15.04 0.45 13.62
CA ARG A 526 15.28 -0.99 13.81
C ARG A 526 13.98 -1.79 13.84
N MET A 527 12.94 -1.26 14.48
CA MET A 527 11.61 -1.86 14.46
C MET A 527 11.08 -2.00 13.02
N TYR A 528 11.14 -0.94 12.21
CA TYR A 528 10.73 -0.98 10.80
C TYR A 528 11.57 -1.95 9.97
N GLN A 529 12.88 -2.03 10.24
CA GLN A 529 13.74 -3.00 9.57
C GLN A 529 13.29 -4.42 9.84
N LEU A 530 13.10 -4.78 11.10
CA LEU A 530 12.66 -6.13 11.50
C LEU A 530 11.27 -6.46 10.95
N MET A 531 10.34 -5.50 10.98
CA MET A 531 9.01 -5.66 10.38
C MET A 531 9.09 -5.96 8.88
N SER A 532 9.89 -5.19 8.15
CA SER A 532 10.05 -5.37 6.69
C SER A 532 10.68 -6.71 6.34
N GLU A 533 11.78 -7.08 7.03
CA GLU A 533 12.50 -8.33 6.78
C GLU A 533 11.62 -9.56 7.09
N GLN A 534 10.85 -9.52 8.18
CA GLN A 534 9.96 -10.61 8.55
C GLN A 534 8.71 -10.65 7.67
N GLY A 535 8.22 -9.51 7.20
CA GLY A 535 7.15 -9.44 6.22
C GLY A 535 7.54 -10.11 4.90
N GLN A 536 8.75 -9.87 4.40
CA GLN A 536 9.28 -10.53 3.21
C GLN A 536 9.37 -12.05 3.40
N PHE A 537 9.96 -12.52 4.51
CA PHE A 537 10.06 -13.95 4.80
C PHE A 537 8.67 -14.59 4.92
N TRP A 538 7.72 -13.92 5.56
CA TRP A 538 6.34 -14.39 5.69
C TRP A 538 5.68 -14.60 4.32
N LYS A 539 5.76 -13.61 3.43
CA LYS A 539 5.23 -13.71 2.06
C LYS A 539 5.90 -14.84 1.27
N GLU A 540 7.23 -14.92 1.30
CA GLU A 540 7.99 -15.97 0.61
C GLU A 540 7.68 -17.38 1.11
N SER A 541 7.09 -17.51 2.30
CA SER A 541 6.65 -18.80 2.84
C SER A 541 5.30 -19.25 2.29
N TRP A 542 4.47 -18.35 1.80
CA TRP A 542 3.06 -18.62 1.50
C TRP A 542 2.67 -18.46 0.05
N GLU A 543 3.16 -17.45 -0.63
CA GLU A 543 2.59 -17.05 -1.89
C GLU A 543 3.04 -17.86 -3.09
N VAL A 544 2.10 -18.17 -3.93
CA VAL A 544 2.26 -18.60 -5.31
C VAL A 544 1.62 -17.57 -6.24
N LYS A 545 1.91 -17.71 -7.51
CA LYS A 545 1.35 -16.85 -8.55
C LYS A 545 -0.16 -17.00 -8.72
N ALA A 546 -0.80 -15.89 -8.90
CA ALA A 546 -2.13 -15.83 -9.48
C ALA A 546 -2.14 -16.41 -10.90
N THR A 547 -3.21 -17.08 -11.28
CA THR A 547 -3.40 -17.67 -12.60
C THR A 547 -4.75 -17.27 -13.17
N SER A 548 -4.90 -17.40 -14.51
CA SER A 548 -6.11 -17.09 -15.22
C SER A 548 -6.50 -18.24 -16.16
N ALA A 549 -7.79 -18.38 -16.46
CA ALA A 549 -8.30 -19.34 -17.42
C ALA A 549 -8.02 -18.92 -18.86
N ARG A 550 -7.77 -17.64 -19.12
CA ARG A 550 -7.60 -17.06 -20.45
C ARG A 550 -6.23 -16.44 -20.61
N THR A 551 -5.73 -16.44 -21.84
CA THR A 551 -4.52 -15.70 -22.19
C THR A 551 -4.84 -14.22 -22.29
N PRO A 552 -4.20 -13.34 -21.50
CA PRO A 552 -4.41 -11.90 -21.60
C PRO A 552 -3.88 -11.36 -22.92
N ILE A 553 -4.37 -10.17 -23.29
CA ILE A 553 -3.92 -9.48 -24.50
C ILE A 553 -2.45 -9.05 -24.43
N TRP A 554 -1.88 -8.99 -23.26
CA TRP A 554 -0.49 -8.57 -23.00
C TRP A 554 0.45 -9.76 -23.09
N GLY A 555 1.05 -9.95 -24.26
CA GLY A 555 1.80 -11.15 -24.64
C GLY A 555 2.88 -11.62 -23.66
N ASP A 556 3.67 -10.72 -23.09
CA ASP A 556 4.82 -11.07 -22.27
C ASP A 556 4.46 -11.39 -20.80
N TRP A 557 3.25 -11.06 -20.38
CA TRP A 557 2.73 -11.34 -19.03
C TRP A 557 2.03 -12.68 -18.91
N ASN A 558 1.95 -13.43 -20.01
CA ASN A 558 1.27 -14.73 -20.09
C ASN A 558 1.75 -15.75 -19.07
N ILE A 559 2.99 -15.65 -18.59
CA ILE A 559 3.57 -16.60 -17.64
C ILE A 559 2.73 -16.68 -16.35
N ILE A 560 2.10 -15.57 -15.96
CA ILE A 560 1.28 -15.51 -14.76
C ILE A 560 -0.06 -16.21 -14.96
N TYR A 561 -0.56 -16.30 -16.19
CA TYR A 561 -1.92 -16.69 -16.52
C TYR A 561 -2.04 -17.97 -17.34
N GLU A 562 -0.94 -18.64 -17.61
CA GLU A 562 -0.89 -19.78 -18.55
C GLU A 562 -1.62 -21.04 -18.06
N THR A 563 -1.75 -21.23 -16.77
CA THR A 563 -2.28 -22.47 -16.22
C THR A 563 -3.20 -22.21 -15.05
N PRO A 564 -4.47 -22.57 -15.14
CA PRO A 564 -5.37 -22.55 -13.99
C PRO A 564 -4.79 -23.43 -12.88
N ARG A 565 -4.57 -22.85 -11.72
CA ARG A 565 -4.13 -23.58 -10.53
C ARG A 565 -5.08 -23.24 -9.40
N PRO A 566 -6.05 -24.07 -9.12
CA PRO A 566 -6.93 -23.85 -8.00
C PRO A 566 -6.15 -23.97 -6.69
N SER A 567 -6.40 -23.08 -5.78
CA SER A 567 -6.06 -23.17 -4.34
C SER A 567 -4.62 -22.94 -3.91
N GLU A 568 -3.82 -22.11 -4.58
CA GLU A 568 -2.42 -22.24 -4.26
C GLU A 568 -1.64 -20.98 -4.01
N ASP A 569 -1.96 -20.35 -2.88
CA ASP A 569 -1.16 -19.27 -2.33
C ASP A 569 -0.01 -19.75 -1.46
N GLN A 570 0.43 -21.01 -1.67
CA GLN A 570 1.45 -21.62 -0.82
C GLN A 570 2.68 -22.02 -1.59
N THR A 571 3.82 -21.55 -1.12
CA THR A 571 5.12 -22.05 -1.56
C THR A 571 5.67 -23.15 -0.65
N LEU A 572 5.09 -23.29 0.55
CA LEU A 572 5.50 -24.29 1.52
C LEU A 572 4.95 -25.67 1.14
N PRO A 573 5.82 -26.68 0.88
CA PRO A 573 5.38 -28.03 0.53
C PRO A 573 4.49 -28.64 1.60
N LEU A 574 3.48 -29.41 1.17
CA LEU A 574 2.61 -30.14 2.09
C LEU A 574 3.38 -31.16 2.89
N MET A 575 2.92 -31.45 4.12
CA MET A 575 3.46 -32.56 4.90
C MET A 575 3.14 -33.91 4.22
N PRO A 576 4.08 -34.87 4.20
CA PRO A 576 3.80 -36.19 3.66
C PRO A 576 2.72 -36.91 4.47
N VAL A 577 1.84 -37.62 3.78
CA VAL A 577 0.86 -38.51 4.41
C VAL A 577 1.45 -39.92 4.42
N PRO A 578 1.55 -40.57 5.60
CA PRO A 578 2.07 -41.94 5.67
C PRO A 578 1.20 -42.93 4.87
N SER A 579 1.80 -43.83 4.12
CA SER A 579 1.09 -44.83 3.33
C SER A 579 1.21 -46.25 3.94
N SER A 580 0.09 -46.95 3.97
CA SER A 580 0.00 -48.34 4.41
C SER A 580 0.75 -49.28 3.46
N PRO A 581 1.29 -50.43 3.87
CA PRO A 581 1.23 -51.00 5.24
C PRO A 581 2.40 -50.58 6.15
N LEU A 582 3.43 -49.91 5.63
CA LEU A 582 4.67 -49.57 6.40
C LEU A 582 4.75 -48.12 6.84
N LEU A 583 3.69 -47.37 6.66
CA LEU A 583 3.62 -45.95 6.96
C LEU A 583 4.73 -45.15 6.23
N THR A 584 5.06 -45.56 5.02
CA THR A 584 6.16 -44.95 4.24
C THR A 584 5.86 -43.52 3.86
N LEU A 585 6.89 -42.66 3.94
CA LEU A 585 6.82 -41.28 3.57
C LEU A 585 7.32 -41.09 2.13
N GLY A 586 6.61 -40.30 1.33
CA GLY A 586 6.94 -40.07 -0.07
C GLY A 586 8.18 -39.18 -0.26
N TYR A 587 8.54 -38.38 0.74
CA TYR A 587 9.67 -37.45 0.69
C TYR A 587 10.05 -36.97 2.11
N ASP A 588 11.28 -36.47 2.22
CA ASP A 588 11.79 -35.87 3.46
C ASP A 588 11.51 -34.37 3.47
N TRP A 589 10.51 -33.98 4.24
CA TRP A 589 10.06 -32.60 4.32
C TRP A 589 11.11 -31.65 4.91
N ASP A 590 11.89 -32.11 5.90
CA ASP A 590 12.93 -31.31 6.55
C ASP A 590 14.07 -30.97 5.60
N VAL A 591 14.46 -31.94 4.75
CA VAL A 591 15.52 -31.75 3.77
C VAL A 591 15.11 -30.72 2.73
N GLN A 592 13.90 -30.84 2.25
CA GLN A 592 13.36 -29.89 1.27
C GLN A 592 13.24 -28.46 1.84
N ASN A 593 12.99 -28.32 3.14
CA ASN A 593 12.77 -27.04 3.80
C ASN A 593 13.95 -26.60 4.70
N SER A 594 15.10 -27.23 4.61
CA SER A 594 16.23 -27.01 5.53
C SER A 594 16.66 -25.54 5.63
N ARG A 595 16.72 -24.82 4.51
CA ARG A 595 17.04 -23.39 4.48
C ARG A 595 15.96 -22.57 5.17
N ARG A 596 14.68 -22.84 4.85
CA ARG A 596 13.53 -22.15 5.46
C ARG A 596 13.49 -22.36 6.97
N LEU A 597 13.73 -23.56 7.45
CA LEU A 597 13.79 -23.89 8.88
C LEU A 597 14.94 -23.18 9.60
N THR A 598 16.11 -23.12 8.97
CA THR A 598 17.26 -22.36 9.51
C THR A 598 16.94 -20.87 9.63
N MET A 599 16.30 -20.29 8.60
CA MET A 599 15.88 -18.89 8.63
C MET A 599 14.77 -18.65 9.66
N ALA A 600 13.80 -19.57 9.78
CA ALA A 600 12.74 -19.46 10.77
C ALA A 600 13.30 -19.42 12.20
N GLY A 601 14.26 -20.27 12.55
CA GLY A 601 14.90 -20.24 13.86
C GLY A 601 15.63 -18.92 14.14
N ARG A 602 16.32 -18.36 13.14
CA ARG A 602 16.97 -17.04 13.27
C ARG A 602 15.96 -15.92 13.42
N PHE A 603 14.94 -15.88 12.57
CA PHE A 603 13.92 -14.85 12.62
C PHE A 603 13.08 -14.92 13.89
N LEU A 604 12.90 -16.10 14.49
CA LEU A 604 12.21 -16.21 15.77
C LEU A 604 12.95 -15.46 16.89
N ALA A 605 14.28 -15.58 16.95
CA ALA A 605 15.08 -14.79 17.88
C ALA A 605 15.03 -13.27 17.60
N GLN A 606 15.02 -12.87 16.33
CA GLN A 606 14.84 -11.46 15.95
C GLN A 606 13.43 -10.95 16.21
N ASN A 607 12.43 -11.83 16.19
CA ASN A 607 11.07 -11.46 16.56
C ASN A 607 10.93 -11.15 18.06
N ASP A 608 11.71 -11.80 18.92
CA ASP A 608 11.78 -11.42 20.33
C ASP A 608 12.27 -9.96 20.48
N GLU A 609 13.35 -9.57 19.79
CA GLU A 609 13.82 -8.17 19.72
C GLU A 609 12.71 -7.23 19.20
N LEU A 610 12.00 -7.64 18.15
CA LEU A 610 10.93 -6.83 17.56
C LEU A 610 9.79 -6.58 18.54
N LEU A 611 9.32 -7.62 19.21
CA LEU A 611 8.25 -7.51 20.21
C LEU A 611 8.66 -6.61 21.38
N ASP A 612 9.90 -6.76 21.87
CA ASP A 612 10.44 -5.90 22.94
C ASP A 612 10.51 -4.43 22.51
N LEU A 613 10.92 -4.15 21.28
CA LEU A 613 10.95 -2.79 20.71
C LEU A 613 9.55 -2.20 20.61
N ILE A 614 8.56 -2.97 20.14
CA ILE A 614 7.18 -2.49 20.01
C ILE A 614 6.60 -2.21 21.40
N HIS A 615 6.77 -3.13 22.37
CA HIS A 615 6.29 -2.92 23.74
C HIS A 615 6.92 -1.69 24.39
N THR A 616 8.23 -1.51 24.26
CA THR A 616 8.94 -0.33 24.75
C THR A 616 8.34 0.96 24.17
N ASN A 617 8.08 0.97 22.88
CA ASN A 617 7.49 2.13 22.22
C ASN A 617 6.03 2.36 22.64
N LEU A 618 5.23 1.31 22.83
CA LEU A 618 3.88 1.41 23.38
C LEU A 618 3.84 2.02 24.78
N GLU A 619 4.85 1.78 25.61
CA GLU A 619 4.95 2.38 26.96
C GLU A 619 5.38 3.85 26.93
N GLN A 620 6.30 4.21 26.02
CA GLN A 620 6.98 5.51 26.02
C GLN A 620 6.32 6.53 25.10
N THR A 621 5.65 6.09 24.02
CA THR A 621 5.08 6.95 23.00
C THR A 621 3.63 7.31 23.32
N LYS A 622 3.30 8.61 23.17
CA LYS A 622 1.93 9.12 23.32
C LYS A 622 1.21 9.28 21.98
N PHE A 623 1.96 9.27 20.88
CA PHE A 623 1.45 9.46 19.52
C PHE A 623 1.36 8.13 18.81
N GLU A 624 0.42 8.03 17.88
CA GLU A 624 0.25 6.91 16.98
C GLU A 624 0.26 5.54 17.69
N ARG A 625 -0.36 5.47 18.87
CA ARG A 625 -0.41 4.25 19.67
C ARG A 625 -1.13 3.12 18.95
N TYR A 626 -2.21 3.44 18.24
CA TYR A 626 -2.93 2.45 17.44
C TYR A 626 -2.03 1.83 16.36
N ASN A 627 -1.22 2.64 15.69
CA ASN A 627 -0.24 2.17 14.72
C ASN A 627 0.75 1.15 15.35
N LEU A 628 1.22 1.41 16.58
CA LEU A 628 2.08 0.46 17.32
C LEU A 628 1.32 -0.81 17.77
N GLU A 629 0.07 -0.70 18.17
CA GLU A 629 -0.78 -1.85 18.50
C GLU A 629 -1.02 -2.72 17.26
N LEU A 630 -1.24 -2.10 16.11
CA LEU A 630 -1.35 -2.78 14.84
C LEU A 630 -0.03 -3.53 14.50
N TYR A 631 1.12 -2.86 14.63
CA TYR A 631 2.42 -3.49 14.40
C TYR A 631 2.70 -4.65 15.34
N LEU A 632 2.24 -4.54 16.60
CA LEU A 632 2.32 -5.66 17.54
C LEU A 632 1.54 -6.88 17.02
N SER A 633 0.32 -6.67 16.52
CA SER A 633 -0.50 -7.76 15.98
C SER A 633 0.14 -8.41 14.76
N ILE A 634 0.72 -7.62 13.86
CA ILE A 634 1.45 -8.11 12.67
C ILE A 634 2.71 -8.88 13.10
N ALA A 635 3.49 -8.37 14.05
CA ALA A 635 4.67 -9.04 14.58
C ALA A 635 4.33 -10.40 15.23
N GLN A 636 3.16 -10.49 15.88
CA GLN A 636 2.64 -11.75 16.44
C GLN A 636 2.20 -12.73 15.35
N LEU A 637 1.62 -12.26 14.25
CA LEU A 637 1.34 -13.09 13.06
C LEU A 637 2.64 -13.64 12.46
N PHE A 638 3.68 -12.80 12.34
CA PHE A 638 5.00 -13.27 11.91
C PHE A 638 5.55 -14.33 12.85
N ARG A 639 5.47 -14.13 14.17
CA ARG A 639 5.89 -15.09 15.16
C ARG A 639 5.18 -16.43 15.03
N GLN A 640 3.86 -16.38 14.85
CA GLN A 640 3.06 -17.60 14.67
C GLN A 640 3.51 -18.39 13.43
N ASN A 641 3.77 -17.71 12.31
CA ASN A 641 4.29 -18.34 11.10
C ASN A 641 5.66 -19.00 11.34
N LEU A 642 6.58 -18.31 12.02
CA LEU A 642 7.91 -18.84 12.33
C LEU A 642 7.83 -20.07 13.25
N GLN A 643 7.00 -20.00 14.27
CA GLN A 643 6.80 -21.12 15.20
C GLN A 643 6.14 -22.31 14.50
N MET A 644 5.13 -22.06 13.67
CA MET A 644 4.49 -23.11 12.87
C MET A 644 5.48 -23.87 11.99
N LEU A 645 6.42 -23.18 11.34
CA LEU A 645 7.45 -23.83 10.53
C LEU A 645 8.32 -24.81 11.37
N LEU A 646 8.69 -24.41 12.59
CA LEU A 646 9.45 -25.26 13.51
C LEU A 646 8.59 -26.40 14.06
N ASP A 647 7.31 -26.16 14.32
CA ASP A 647 6.39 -27.23 14.78
C ASP A 647 6.09 -28.23 13.66
N LEU A 648 6.04 -27.80 12.40
CA LEU A 648 5.96 -28.70 11.23
C LEU A 648 7.22 -29.59 11.14
N GLN A 649 8.40 -29.08 11.50
CA GLN A 649 9.61 -29.91 11.60
C GLN A 649 9.45 -30.98 12.66
N HIS A 650 8.86 -30.68 13.80
CA HIS A 650 8.57 -31.67 14.84
C HIS A 650 7.57 -32.73 14.34
N ILE A 651 6.54 -32.31 13.59
CA ILE A 651 5.61 -33.26 12.95
C ILE A 651 6.38 -34.20 12.00
N SER A 652 7.26 -33.66 11.15
CA SER A 652 8.07 -34.45 10.23
C SER A 652 8.91 -35.48 11.00
N ALA A 653 9.50 -35.08 12.12
CA ALA A 653 10.28 -36.01 12.98
C ALA A 653 9.42 -37.15 13.53
N GLU A 654 8.19 -36.85 13.99
CA GLU A 654 7.28 -37.90 14.48
C GLU A 654 6.80 -38.83 13.35
N LEU A 655 6.56 -38.31 12.14
CA LEU A 655 6.25 -39.16 10.98
C LEU A 655 7.38 -40.09 10.62
N LYS A 656 8.65 -39.64 10.66
CA LYS A 656 9.84 -40.49 10.45
C LYS A 656 9.99 -41.55 11.54
N GLN A 657 9.65 -41.22 12.79
CA GLN A 657 9.61 -42.21 13.87
C GLN A 657 8.53 -43.26 13.61
N ALA A 658 7.33 -42.85 13.16
CA ALA A 658 6.26 -43.77 12.84
C ALA A 658 6.68 -44.76 11.73
N GLU A 659 7.30 -44.30 10.65
CA GLU A 659 7.84 -45.14 9.58
C GLU A 659 8.92 -46.10 10.11
N ALA A 660 9.84 -45.59 10.91
CA ALA A 660 10.91 -46.41 11.50
C ALA A 660 10.38 -47.50 12.44
N HIS A 661 9.39 -47.19 13.29
CA HIS A 661 8.75 -48.15 14.17
C HIS A 661 7.94 -49.17 13.37
N ALA A 662 7.21 -48.75 12.35
CA ALA A 662 6.46 -49.67 11.47
C ALA A 662 7.43 -50.65 10.75
N GLY A 663 8.57 -50.18 10.26
CA GLY A 663 9.61 -50.99 9.63
C GLY A 663 10.25 -52.03 10.58
N ARG A 664 10.16 -51.82 11.89
CA ARG A 664 10.61 -52.74 12.92
C ARG A 664 9.48 -53.59 13.51
N ALA A 665 8.26 -53.52 12.97
CA ALA A 665 7.07 -54.16 13.47
C ALA A 665 6.67 -53.74 14.91
N GLU A 666 7.04 -52.55 15.34
CA GLU A 666 6.71 -51.93 16.62
C GLU A 666 5.42 -51.13 16.48
N ALA A 667 4.28 -51.82 16.31
CA ALA A 667 3.04 -51.20 15.89
C ALA A 667 2.45 -50.18 16.88
N THR A 668 2.59 -50.44 18.18
CA THR A 668 2.10 -49.52 19.23
C THR A 668 2.88 -48.20 19.20
N GLU A 669 4.18 -48.25 19.06
CA GLU A 669 5.08 -47.12 19.00
C GLU A 669 4.86 -46.31 17.71
N ALA A 670 4.64 -47.00 16.58
CA ALA A 670 4.30 -46.36 15.30
C ALA A 670 2.99 -45.54 15.41
N VAL A 671 1.94 -46.13 15.97
CA VAL A 671 0.66 -45.43 16.18
C VAL A 671 0.82 -44.28 17.16
N ALA A 672 1.60 -44.47 18.24
CA ALA A 672 1.83 -43.39 19.21
C ALA A 672 2.59 -42.19 18.60
N ALA A 673 3.54 -42.43 17.68
CA ALA A 673 4.22 -41.36 16.95
C ALA A 673 3.24 -40.56 16.06
N LEU A 674 2.33 -41.24 15.33
CA LEU A 674 1.30 -40.57 14.57
C LEU A 674 0.35 -39.77 15.44
N ASP A 675 0.02 -40.31 16.64
CA ASP A 675 -0.84 -39.58 17.61
C ASP A 675 -0.15 -38.31 18.14
N ARG A 676 1.19 -38.31 18.32
CA ARG A 676 1.94 -37.10 18.68
C ARG A 676 2.00 -36.11 17.54
N ALA A 677 2.18 -36.55 16.29
CA ALA A 677 2.12 -35.69 15.12
C ALA A 677 0.79 -34.96 14.98
N LEU A 678 -0.32 -35.68 15.16
CA LEU A 678 -1.67 -35.08 15.16
C LEU A 678 -1.88 -34.09 16.32
N THR A 679 -1.31 -34.38 17.50
CA THR A 679 -1.37 -33.47 18.65
C THR A 679 -0.62 -32.17 18.39
N LEU A 680 0.58 -32.25 17.75
CA LEU A 680 1.32 -31.06 17.30
C LEU A 680 0.53 -30.23 16.31
N ALA A 681 -0.13 -30.87 15.35
CA ALA A 681 -1.00 -30.16 14.40
C ALA A 681 -2.16 -29.41 15.07
N ALA A 682 -2.77 -30.01 16.10
CA ALA A 682 -3.77 -29.32 16.90
C ALA A 682 -3.18 -28.10 17.65
N GLY A 683 -1.95 -28.24 18.17
CA GLY A 683 -1.21 -27.13 18.79
C GLY A 683 -0.99 -25.96 17.84
N ILE A 684 -0.52 -26.23 16.62
CA ILE A 684 -0.35 -25.22 15.56
C ILE A 684 -1.67 -24.48 15.30
N ARG A 685 -2.78 -25.24 15.15
CA ARG A 685 -4.08 -24.66 14.88
C ARG A 685 -4.58 -23.78 16.04
N ASN A 686 -4.40 -24.21 17.27
CA ASN A 686 -4.82 -23.44 18.45
C ASN A 686 -4.05 -22.10 18.56
N GLN A 687 -2.72 -22.14 18.39
CA GLN A 687 -1.89 -20.93 18.37
C GLN A 687 -2.32 -19.96 17.28
N ARG A 688 -2.59 -20.48 16.09
CA ARG A 688 -3.12 -19.67 14.99
C ARG A 688 -4.44 -19.00 15.38
N ASN A 689 -5.37 -19.73 15.93
CA ASN A 689 -6.69 -19.21 16.29
C ASN A 689 -6.58 -18.06 17.32
N GLU A 690 -5.71 -18.20 18.32
CA GLU A 690 -5.47 -17.18 19.33
C GLU A 690 -4.87 -15.90 18.74
N VAL A 691 -3.81 -16.03 17.93
CA VAL A 691 -3.12 -14.89 17.33
C VAL A 691 -4.02 -14.17 16.31
N LEU A 692 -4.78 -14.93 15.53
CA LEU A 692 -5.68 -14.37 14.55
C LEU A 692 -6.85 -13.61 15.21
N GLN A 693 -7.40 -14.13 16.29
CA GLN A 693 -8.43 -13.43 17.06
C GLN A 693 -7.90 -12.09 17.60
N ALA A 694 -6.70 -12.11 18.21
CA ALA A 694 -6.08 -10.89 18.74
C ALA A 694 -5.79 -9.86 17.63
N ALA A 695 -5.33 -10.31 16.46
CA ALA A 695 -5.12 -9.45 15.31
C ALA A 695 -6.44 -8.84 14.82
N THR A 696 -7.48 -9.63 14.65
CA THR A 696 -8.81 -9.19 14.22
C THR A 696 -9.39 -8.16 15.21
N ASP A 697 -9.31 -8.43 16.51
CA ASP A 697 -9.78 -7.51 17.56
C ASP A 697 -9.03 -6.16 17.52
N THR A 698 -7.75 -6.19 17.14
CA THR A 698 -6.93 -4.98 17.00
C THR A 698 -7.32 -4.20 15.75
N TRP A 699 -7.45 -4.86 14.60
CA TRP A 699 -7.73 -4.22 13.31
C TRP A 699 -9.14 -3.64 13.27
N TYR A 700 -10.13 -4.30 13.88
CA TYR A 700 -11.51 -3.78 14.00
C TYR A 700 -11.66 -2.57 14.94
N LYS A 701 -10.58 -2.08 15.55
CA LYS A 701 -10.59 -0.75 16.20
C LYS A 701 -10.67 0.38 15.19
N SER A 702 -10.18 0.18 13.96
CA SER A 702 -10.23 1.15 12.87
C SER A 702 -11.16 0.72 11.74
N TRP A 703 -11.37 -0.57 11.52
CA TRP A 703 -12.18 -1.12 10.45
C TRP A 703 -13.55 -1.59 10.93
N PHE A 704 -14.54 -1.44 10.06
CA PHE A 704 -15.79 -2.17 10.23
C PHE A 704 -15.55 -3.66 9.96
N PRO A 705 -16.24 -4.55 10.69
CA PRO A 705 -16.14 -5.98 10.45
C PRO A 705 -16.63 -6.35 9.04
N ARG A 706 -15.87 -7.15 8.32
CA ARG A 706 -16.34 -7.72 7.05
C ARG A 706 -17.46 -8.71 7.31
N VAL A 707 -18.46 -8.72 6.45
CA VAL A 707 -19.62 -9.58 6.52
C VAL A 707 -19.73 -10.38 5.22
N ALA A 708 -19.59 -11.69 5.34
CA ALA A 708 -19.64 -12.59 4.17
C ALA A 708 -21.01 -12.57 3.50
N GLU A 709 -22.09 -12.52 4.28
CA GLU A 709 -23.45 -12.51 3.78
C GLU A 709 -24.35 -11.64 4.66
N ALA A 710 -25.18 -10.81 4.05
CA ALA A 710 -26.20 -10.02 4.73
C ALA A 710 -27.42 -9.85 3.81
N ASN A 711 -28.64 -9.93 4.40
CA ASN A 711 -29.91 -9.75 3.67
C ASN A 711 -30.07 -10.67 2.44
N GLY A 712 -29.51 -11.89 2.51
CA GLY A 712 -29.51 -12.86 1.42
C GLY A 712 -28.56 -12.55 0.26
N ARG A 713 -27.59 -11.64 0.46
CA ARG A 713 -26.55 -11.32 -0.51
C ARG A 713 -25.19 -11.73 0.04
N ARG A 714 -24.34 -12.24 -0.84
CA ARG A 714 -22.92 -12.49 -0.57
C ARG A 714 -22.11 -11.27 -0.92
N PHE A 715 -21.27 -10.84 0.00
CA PHE A 715 -20.35 -9.71 -0.17
C PHE A 715 -18.89 -10.19 -0.20
N LEU A 716 -18.52 -11.13 0.65
CA LEU A 716 -17.21 -11.76 0.56
C LEU A 716 -17.23 -12.88 -0.48
N ASP A 717 -16.34 -12.76 -1.44
CA ASP A 717 -16.08 -13.79 -2.43
C ASP A 717 -14.58 -13.86 -2.70
N LYS A 718 -14.01 -15.04 -2.62
CA LYS A 718 -12.58 -15.27 -2.83
C LYS A 718 -12.09 -14.97 -4.24
N VAL A 719 -13.00 -14.67 -5.15
CA VAL A 719 -12.71 -14.34 -6.55
C VAL A 719 -12.99 -12.89 -6.88
N ASP A 720 -13.16 -12.01 -5.87
CA ASP A 720 -13.55 -10.63 -6.08
C ASP A 720 -12.57 -9.86 -6.95
N ASP A 721 -11.28 -9.96 -6.69
CA ASP A 721 -10.25 -9.24 -7.43
C ASP A 721 -9.19 -10.19 -7.99
N VAL A 722 -9.61 -11.29 -8.56
CA VAL A 722 -8.72 -12.23 -9.21
C VAL A 722 -8.96 -12.22 -10.71
N LYS A 723 -7.88 -12.10 -11.46
CA LYS A 723 -7.88 -12.07 -12.90
C LYS A 723 -8.60 -13.30 -13.46
N ASP A 724 -9.68 -13.05 -14.20
CA ASP A 724 -10.54 -14.08 -14.76
C ASP A 724 -11.11 -15.06 -13.71
N HIS A 725 -11.39 -14.55 -12.52
CA HIS A 725 -12.06 -15.19 -11.38
C HIS A 725 -11.50 -16.54 -10.91
N LEU A 726 -10.27 -16.85 -11.24
CA LEU A 726 -9.63 -18.02 -10.64
C LEU A 726 -9.10 -17.71 -9.26
N PRO A 727 -9.58 -18.42 -8.25
CA PRO A 727 -9.24 -18.11 -6.86
C PRO A 727 -7.88 -18.69 -6.50
N VAL A 728 -6.85 -18.01 -6.85
CA VAL A 728 -5.49 -18.38 -6.45
C VAL A 728 -5.02 -17.65 -5.23
N ARG A 729 -5.54 -16.46 -5.03
CA ARG A 729 -5.26 -15.66 -3.87
C ARG A 729 -6.57 -15.09 -3.36
N THR A 730 -6.75 -15.15 -2.09
CA THR A 730 -7.80 -14.38 -1.44
C THR A 730 -7.27 -13.00 -1.15
N VAL A 731 -8.11 -12.01 -1.28
CA VAL A 731 -7.80 -10.62 -1.08
C VAL A 731 -8.52 -10.09 0.14
N ASP A 732 -8.30 -8.83 0.47
CA ASP A 732 -8.91 -8.19 1.57
C ASP A 732 -8.37 -8.67 2.95
N MET A 733 -9.00 -8.47 4.01
CA MET A 733 -8.60 -9.00 5.33
C MET A 733 -8.33 -10.51 5.38
N THR A 734 -8.13 -11.06 4.27
CA THR A 734 -7.95 -12.45 3.96
C THR A 734 -6.93 -13.14 4.82
N TYR A 735 -5.79 -12.50 5.00
CA TYR A 735 -4.77 -13.06 5.88
C TYR A 735 -5.27 -13.28 7.30
N LEU A 736 -6.32 -12.56 7.71
CA LEU A 736 -6.91 -12.68 9.01
C LEU A 736 -8.12 -13.60 9.05
N ILE A 737 -8.94 -13.62 8.00
CA ILE A 737 -10.27 -14.22 8.06
C ILE A 737 -10.44 -15.48 7.21
N TYR A 738 -9.59 -15.69 6.18
CA TYR A 738 -9.71 -16.89 5.35
C TYR A 738 -8.73 -17.99 5.77
N ARG A 739 -9.24 -19.17 5.90
CA ARG A 739 -8.45 -20.33 6.31
C ARG A 739 -7.51 -20.88 5.26
N GLU A 740 -7.68 -20.48 3.98
CA GLU A 740 -6.78 -20.90 2.90
C GLU A 740 -5.38 -20.36 3.01
N LEU A 741 -5.22 -19.20 3.60
CA LEU A 741 -3.89 -18.64 3.87
C LEU A 741 -3.20 -19.33 5.03
N LEU A 742 -3.82 -20.38 5.53
CA LEU A 742 -3.21 -21.25 6.51
C LEU A 742 -2.64 -22.46 5.83
N TYR A 743 -1.57 -22.95 6.38
CA TYR A 743 -1.04 -24.25 5.98
C TYR A 743 -2.16 -25.30 6.06
N PRO A 744 -2.41 -26.12 5.00
CA PRO A 744 -3.59 -26.96 4.89
C PRO A 744 -3.48 -28.22 5.75
N LEU A 745 -3.45 -28.04 7.06
CA LEU A 745 -3.36 -29.14 8.02
C LEU A 745 -4.61 -30.00 8.09
N ASP A 746 -5.79 -29.47 7.69
CA ASP A 746 -7.05 -30.24 7.80
C ASP A 746 -7.06 -31.47 6.88
N ASP A 747 -6.73 -31.27 5.62
CA ASP A 747 -6.65 -32.37 4.65
C ASP A 747 -5.54 -33.36 5.02
N TRP A 748 -4.38 -32.85 5.42
CA TRP A 748 -3.29 -33.69 5.92
C TRP A 748 -3.70 -34.47 7.17
N ALA A 749 -4.33 -33.85 8.16
CA ALA A 749 -4.76 -34.52 9.40
C ALA A 749 -5.82 -35.58 9.14
N THR A 750 -6.79 -35.28 8.25
CA THR A 750 -7.83 -36.23 7.83
C THR A 750 -7.22 -37.46 7.18
N LYS A 751 -6.30 -37.29 6.24
CA LYS A 751 -5.59 -38.38 5.57
C LYS A 751 -4.67 -39.15 6.52
N THR A 752 -3.96 -38.44 7.40
CA THR A 752 -3.06 -39.04 8.38
C THR A 752 -3.82 -39.88 9.42
N VAL A 753 -4.97 -39.39 9.91
CA VAL A 753 -5.79 -40.19 10.84
C VAL A 753 -6.40 -41.42 10.16
N ALA A 754 -6.75 -41.33 8.88
CA ALA A 754 -7.21 -42.47 8.10
C ALA A 754 -6.09 -43.52 7.96
N ALA A 755 -4.89 -43.12 7.56
CA ALA A 755 -3.72 -44.02 7.45
C ALA A 755 -3.36 -44.62 8.82
N ARG A 756 -3.37 -43.82 9.87
CA ARG A 756 -3.18 -44.26 11.26
C ARG A 756 -4.17 -45.35 11.64
N ASN A 757 -5.45 -45.16 11.35
CA ASN A 757 -6.53 -46.08 11.74
C ASN A 757 -6.49 -47.36 10.90
N GLU A 758 -6.16 -47.29 9.61
CA GLU A 758 -5.93 -48.45 8.77
C GLU A 758 -4.80 -49.31 9.29
N TYR A 759 -3.65 -48.70 9.62
CA TYR A 759 -2.51 -49.38 10.22
C TYR A 759 -2.86 -49.96 11.59
N ALA A 760 -3.55 -49.21 12.45
CA ALA A 760 -3.98 -49.70 13.78
C ALA A 760 -4.91 -50.89 13.66
N ALA A 761 -5.87 -50.91 12.73
CA ALA A 761 -6.77 -52.04 12.50
C ALA A 761 -6.01 -53.29 12.03
N ALA A 762 -5.03 -53.15 11.15
CA ALA A 762 -4.18 -54.25 10.69
C ALA A 762 -3.37 -54.91 11.84
N HIS A 763 -3.10 -54.13 12.90
CA HIS A 763 -2.34 -54.56 14.07
C HIS A 763 -3.19 -54.74 15.35
N HIS A 764 -4.52 -54.80 15.21
CA HIS A 764 -5.49 -54.95 16.32
C HIS A 764 -5.42 -53.88 17.40
N LEU A 765 -5.04 -52.65 17.02
CA LEU A 765 -5.02 -51.48 17.87
C LEU A 765 -6.29 -50.64 17.70
N ALA A 766 -6.59 -49.80 18.69
CA ALA A 766 -7.80 -48.97 18.69
C ALA A 766 -7.76 -47.86 17.63
N ALA A 767 -8.90 -47.63 17.00
CA ALA A 767 -9.08 -46.46 16.12
C ALA A 767 -9.14 -45.16 16.95
N LYS A 768 -8.79 -44.06 16.33
CA LYS A 768 -8.85 -42.70 16.87
C LYS A 768 -9.75 -41.81 16.00
N SER A 769 -10.59 -40.99 16.66
CA SER A 769 -11.25 -39.87 16.02
C SER A 769 -10.43 -38.61 16.26
N PHE A 770 -10.26 -37.79 15.21
CA PHE A 770 -9.49 -36.57 15.30
C PHE A 770 -9.99 -35.54 14.29
N SER A 771 -10.07 -34.28 14.70
CA SER A 771 -10.35 -33.12 13.85
C SER A 771 -9.63 -31.91 14.43
N LEU A 772 -9.30 -30.95 13.57
CA LEU A 772 -8.73 -29.67 13.97
C LEU A 772 -9.85 -28.67 14.26
N ASP A 773 -9.67 -27.86 15.30
CA ASP A 773 -10.59 -26.77 15.62
C ASP A 773 -10.20 -25.51 14.86
N TRP A 774 -11.17 -24.88 14.18
CA TRP A 774 -10.97 -23.63 13.43
C TRP A 774 -11.18 -22.37 14.27
N GLY A 775 -11.69 -22.49 15.50
CA GLY A 775 -12.08 -21.34 16.30
C GLY A 775 -13.25 -20.56 15.67
N THR A 776 -13.44 -19.34 16.11
CA THR A 776 -14.51 -18.45 15.66
C THR A 776 -14.08 -17.51 14.53
N THR A 777 -12.80 -17.22 14.41
CA THR A 777 -12.24 -16.29 13.42
C THR A 777 -11.84 -17.04 12.15
N GLY A 778 -12.24 -16.55 11.01
CA GLY A 778 -11.93 -17.15 9.70
C GLY A 778 -12.89 -18.25 9.28
N SER A 779 -14.06 -18.34 9.90
CA SER A 779 -15.14 -19.26 9.52
C SER A 779 -16.08 -18.73 8.43
N SER A 780 -15.82 -17.54 7.91
CA SER A 780 -16.74 -16.80 7.03
C SER A 780 -16.84 -17.35 5.60
N ARG A 781 -16.41 -18.56 5.37
CA ARG A 781 -16.31 -19.14 4.02
C ARG A 781 -17.45 -20.03 3.58
N ASP A 782 -18.34 -20.39 4.44
CA ASP A 782 -19.43 -21.31 4.09
C ASP A 782 -20.54 -20.64 3.31
#